data_fe5f6d5549a8f3eba56615faf71f52c6
#
_entry.id   fe5f6d5549a8f3eba56615faf71f52c6
#
_cell.length_a   1.000
_cell.length_b   1.000
_cell.length_c   1.000
_cell.angle_alpha   90.00
_cell.angle_beta   90.00
_cell.angle_gamma   90.00
#
_symmetry.space_group_name_H-M   'P 1'
#
loop_
_entity.id
_entity.type
_entity.pdbx_description
1 polymer ?
#
loop_
_entity_poly.entity_id
_entity_poly.type
_entity_poly.pdbx_seq_one_letter_code
_entity_poly.pdbx_strand_id
1 'polypeptide(L)'
;MKLRVPLLLLSLAGVCGAWMAIQTGYARSGAATSVSNHVGARASSSGLPRPSPAETGAHWIWQNPLPQGNTLYGVSFTDANTGTATGDNGTIIRTTDGGNSWAIQSSGTANTLYGVSFTDVNHGTAVGAFGAIVRTTDGGNTWSSQTSGTTNGLLAVSFTDANTGTAVGENGAIVRTTNGGNTWVSQTSGTPNNLTAVSFTDANNGTAVSWDGIILRTTDGGANWVSQTSGTDNILYGVWFTDANNGTAVGFGGTIVRTTNGGANWVSQASGTKSSLYGVSFSDPNNGTAVGGDGIIVRTTNGGTTWITQTSGTTSTFIGVSFTDANAGTAVGASGIILRTTDGGTNWVSKSTAVTTESLEDVSFTDANTGTAVGDDGTILRTTNGGSTWVNQTSGTINTLLGVSFIDANNGTAVGVLGTILRTTDGGNSWVPQVSGTVDDLWGVSFTDANNGTAVGFDFNTVTGLILRTTDGGSSWISQSNGAFSPLVGVSFTDANIGTVVGGAGIILRTTDGGNNWVPQISGTESDLLRVSFTDANNGTAVGQSGTILRTTDGGSHWVLQQSGTTELLAGVSFTDADHGIAVGALGTIVRTTDGGSTWVNETSGTSYDLSRVSLSTAVGYGGAILRRELVLRPTPTPRPVPTPRPRPTPPR
;
A
#
# COMPACT_ATOMS: atom_id res chain seq x y z
N MET A 1 0.44 33.18 42.71
CA MET A 1 1.30 32.04 42.44
C MET A 1 0.38 30.84 42.18
N LYS A 2 -0.08 30.65 40.92
CA LYS A 2 -0.98 29.56 40.52
C LYS A 2 -0.17 28.62 39.65
N LEU A 3 0.15 27.42 40.16
CA LEU A 3 0.72 26.34 39.38
C LEU A 3 -0.32 25.85 38.38
N ARG A 4 -0.01 25.95 37.11
CA ARG A 4 -0.70 25.22 36.04
C ARG A 4 0.01 23.88 35.88
N VAL A 5 -0.69 22.81 36.21
CA VAL A 5 -0.34 21.45 35.84
C VAL A 5 -0.79 21.26 34.38
N PRO A 6 0.07 20.79 33.48
CA PRO A 6 -0.37 20.43 32.13
C PRO A 6 -1.18 19.12 32.23
N LEU A 7 -2.42 19.17 31.78
CA LEU A 7 -3.25 17.99 31.54
C LEU A 7 -2.63 17.22 30.38
N LEU A 8 -2.13 16.06 30.68
CA LEU A 8 -1.48 15.13 29.76
C LEU A 8 -2.54 14.56 28.81
N LEU A 9 -2.27 14.65 27.52
CA LEU A 9 -2.91 13.89 26.44
C LEU A 9 -2.73 12.39 26.69
N LEU A 10 -3.76 11.73 27.18
CA LEU A 10 -3.86 10.29 27.42
C LEU A 10 -5.23 9.79 26.99
N SER A 11 -5.64 10.05 25.75
CA SER A 11 -6.94 9.59 25.27
C SER A 11 -6.96 9.01 23.84
N LEU A 12 -5.81 8.88 23.18
CA LEU A 12 -5.72 8.13 21.89
C LEU A 12 -4.91 6.83 22.01
N ALA A 13 -4.44 6.47 23.20
CA ALA A 13 -3.54 5.33 23.39
C ALA A 13 -4.22 3.97 23.56
N GLY A 14 -5.55 3.89 23.66
CA GLY A 14 -6.25 2.62 23.91
C GLY A 14 -6.62 1.84 22.65
N VAL A 15 -7.03 2.52 21.60
CA VAL A 15 -7.42 1.86 20.34
C VAL A 15 -6.41 2.17 19.22
N CYS A 16 -5.86 3.41 19.14
CA CYS A 16 -4.71 3.70 18.29
C CYS A 16 -3.36 3.23 18.86
N GLY A 17 -3.20 3.07 20.17
CA GLY A 17 -1.98 2.57 20.82
C GLY A 17 -1.71 1.08 20.57
N ALA A 18 -2.71 0.28 20.24
CA ALA A 18 -2.53 -1.07 19.74
C ALA A 18 -1.97 -1.08 18.30
N TRP A 19 -2.19 -0.02 17.52
CA TRP A 19 -1.67 0.13 16.17
C TRP A 19 -0.18 0.50 16.12
N MET A 20 0.31 1.31 17.07
CA MET A 20 1.73 1.68 17.14
C MET A 20 2.64 0.68 17.89
N ALA A 21 2.08 -0.18 18.75
CA ALA A 21 2.87 -1.16 19.51
C ALA A 21 3.23 -2.43 18.72
N ILE A 22 2.64 -2.66 17.55
CA ILE A 22 2.91 -3.85 16.72
C ILE A 22 4.12 -3.65 15.79
N GLN A 23 4.59 -2.42 15.59
CA GLN A 23 5.75 -2.16 14.71
C GLN A 23 7.14 -2.34 15.37
N THR A 24 7.25 -2.58 16.68
CA THR A 24 8.57 -2.66 17.35
C THR A 24 8.89 -3.97 18.08
N GLY A 25 8.18 -5.05 17.88
CA GLY A 25 8.38 -6.23 18.69
C GLY A 25 8.12 -7.61 18.08
N TYR A 26 8.75 -7.96 16.97
CA TYR A 26 8.93 -9.38 16.63
C TYR A 26 10.29 -9.65 15.99
N ALA A 27 11.26 -9.93 16.87
CA ALA A 27 12.41 -10.75 16.55
C ALA A 27 12.53 -11.87 17.59
N ARG A 28 12.54 -13.12 17.09
CA ARG A 28 12.92 -14.39 17.71
C ARG A 28 11.83 -15.20 18.45
N SER A 29 11.45 -16.37 17.92
CA SER A 29 12.14 -17.64 18.19
C SER A 29 11.51 -18.76 17.36
N GLY A 30 12.34 -19.53 16.68
CA GLY A 30 11.95 -20.75 15.99
C GLY A 30 11.91 -21.95 16.94
N ALA A 31 11.06 -22.92 16.60
CA ALA A 31 11.29 -24.34 16.89
C ALA A 31 10.46 -25.17 15.93
N ALA A 32 11.15 -25.95 15.13
CA ALA A 32 10.59 -27.00 14.29
C ALA A 32 10.20 -28.21 15.13
N THR A 33 9.07 -28.85 14.83
CA THR A 33 8.86 -30.26 15.08
C THR A 33 8.08 -30.89 13.93
N SER A 34 8.74 -31.84 13.33
CA SER A 34 8.23 -32.80 12.34
C SER A 34 7.33 -33.85 12.99
N VAL A 35 6.23 -34.27 12.34
CA VAL A 35 5.73 -35.65 12.45
C VAL A 35 4.99 -36.06 11.16
N SER A 36 5.49 -37.13 10.65
CA SER A 36 5.20 -38.14 9.66
C SER A 36 3.76 -38.45 9.23
N ASN A 37 3.69 -38.81 7.97
CA ASN A 37 2.78 -39.66 7.19
C ASN A 37 1.84 -40.63 7.93
N HIS A 38 0.60 -40.73 7.45
CA HIS A 38 -0.07 -42.03 7.23
C HIS A 38 -0.96 -42.04 6.00
N VAL A 39 -0.89 -43.13 5.29
CA VAL A 39 -1.46 -43.52 4.00
C VAL A 39 -2.91 -44.03 4.18
N GLY A 40 -3.81 -43.65 3.23
CA GLY A 40 -4.75 -44.59 2.64
C GLY A 40 -6.18 -44.58 3.11
N ALA A 41 -7.10 -44.18 2.22
CA ALA A 41 -8.22 -45.00 1.76
C ALA A 41 -9.02 -44.28 0.65
N ARG A 42 -9.24 -45.00 -0.46
CA ARG A 42 -10.16 -44.62 -1.54
C ARG A 42 -11.60 -44.70 -1.03
N ALA A 43 -12.39 -43.67 -1.33
CA ALA A 43 -13.84 -43.77 -1.35
C ALA A 43 -14.42 -43.07 -2.59
N SER A 44 -15.43 -43.71 -3.14
CA SER A 44 -16.09 -43.56 -4.43
C SER A 44 -16.74 -42.19 -4.66
N SER A 45 -16.72 -41.80 -5.93
CA SER A 45 -17.44 -40.66 -6.53
C SER A 45 -18.93 -40.66 -6.27
N SER A 46 -19.42 -39.63 -5.58
CA SER A 46 -20.80 -39.14 -5.71
C SER A 46 -20.72 -37.65 -6.12
N GLY A 47 -21.45 -37.32 -7.20
CA GLY A 47 -21.35 -36.03 -7.87
C GLY A 47 -21.56 -34.82 -6.96
N LEU A 48 -20.54 -34.04 -6.84
CA LEU A 48 -20.62 -32.69 -6.29
C LEU A 48 -21.16 -31.73 -7.36
N PRO A 49 -21.99 -30.74 -7.00
CA PRO A 49 -22.44 -29.74 -7.95
C PRO A 49 -21.21 -29.02 -8.51
N ARG A 50 -21.19 -28.81 -9.82
CA ARG A 50 -20.15 -28.07 -10.54
C ARG A 50 -20.01 -26.70 -9.91
N PRO A 51 -18.83 -26.28 -9.46
CA PRO A 51 -18.63 -24.90 -9.01
C PRO A 51 -18.99 -23.96 -10.15
N SER A 52 -19.75 -22.92 -9.85
CA SER A 52 -19.93 -21.76 -10.74
C SER A 52 -18.56 -21.33 -11.27
N PRO A 53 -18.42 -20.92 -12.55
CA PRO A 53 -17.12 -20.49 -13.05
C PRO A 53 -16.57 -19.43 -12.10
N ALA A 54 -15.42 -19.71 -11.48
CA ALA A 54 -14.71 -18.71 -10.70
C ALA A 54 -14.56 -17.48 -11.61
N GLU A 55 -14.94 -16.30 -11.12
CA GLU A 55 -14.66 -15.02 -11.78
C GLU A 55 -13.15 -14.87 -11.88
N THR A 56 -12.55 -15.53 -12.87
CA THR A 56 -11.12 -15.47 -13.12
C THR A 56 -10.83 -14.15 -13.84
N GLY A 57 -10.32 -13.16 -13.09
CA GLY A 57 -9.86 -11.93 -13.70
C GLY A 57 -10.23 -10.62 -13.02
N ALA A 58 -10.86 -10.60 -11.84
CA ALA A 58 -11.01 -9.37 -11.09
C ALA A 58 -9.73 -9.05 -10.31
N HIS A 59 -9.34 -7.78 -10.24
CA HIS A 59 -8.19 -7.32 -9.48
C HIS A 59 -8.47 -5.95 -8.86
N TRP A 60 -7.71 -5.61 -7.79
CA TRP A 60 -7.77 -4.30 -7.14
C TRP A 60 -6.80 -3.34 -7.80
N ILE A 61 -7.26 -2.16 -8.13
CA ILE A 61 -6.47 -1.09 -8.75
C ILE A 61 -6.46 0.14 -7.85
N TRP A 62 -5.33 0.84 -7.85
CA TRP A 62 -5.17 2.11 -7.16
C TRP A 62 -5.99 3.21 -7.85
N GLN A 63 -6.65 4.04 -7.05
CA GLN A 63 -7.33 5.27 -7.47
C GLN A 63 -6.76 6.50 -6.76
N ASN A 64 -6.14 6.34 -5.61
CA ASN A 64 -5.36 7.37 -4.93
C ASN A 64 -4.30 6.72 -4.04
N PRO A 65 -3.02 7.20 -4.07
CA PRO A 65 -2.46 8.06 -5.12
C PRO A 65 -2.27 7.34 -6.45
N LEU A 66 -2.10 8.09 -7.53
CA LEU A 66 -1.80 7.52 -8.84
C LEU A 66 -0.32 7.73 -9.20
N PRO A 67 0.34 6.81 -9.92
CA PRO A 67 -0.17 5.55 -10.49
C PRO A 67 -0.38 4.46 -9.42
N GLN A 68 0.23 4.58 -8.24
CA GLN A 68 0.12 3.67 -7.09
C GLN A 68 0.76 4.31 -5.84
N GLY A 69 0.44 3.81 -4.63
CA GLY A 69 0.90 4.39 -3.36
C GLY A 69 2.05 3.67 -2.67
N ASN A 70 2.45 2.49 -3.15
CA ASN A 70 3.55 1.74 -2.53
C ASN A 70 4.87 2.50 -2.65
N THR A 71 5.73 2.41 -1.63
CA THR A 71 7.07 3.00 -1.68
C THR A 71 7.86 2.44 -2.85
N LEU A 72 8.51 3.32 -3.61
CA LEU A 72 9.39 2.99 -4.73
C LEU A 72 10.85 3.12 -4.27
N TYR A 73 11.64 2.06 -4.44
CA TYR A 73 13.04 1.99 -4.00
C TYR A 73 14.01 2.16 -5.17
N GLY A 74 13.79 1.42 -6.26
CA GLY A 74 14.66 1.40 -7.41
C GLY A 74 14.04 2.09 -8.62
N VAL A 75 14.88 2.75 -9.44
CA VAL A 75 14.48 3.33 -10.72
C VAL A 75 15.60 3.20 -11.75
N SER A 76 15.25 2.78 -12.96
CA SER A 76 16.20 2.63 -14.07
C SER A 76 15.57 3.14 -15.35
N PHE A 77 16.19 4.14 -15.98
CA PHE A 77 15.81 4.67 -17.29
C PHE A 77 16.87 4.28 -18.33
N THR A 78 16.43 3.79 -19.48
CA THR A 78 17.30 3.45 -20.62
C THR A 78 17.48 4.61 -21.58
N ASP A 79 16.51 5.49 -21.63
CA ASP A 79 16.49 6.73 -22.41
C ASP A 79 15.55 7.76 -21.76
N ALA A 80 15.42 8.95 -22.33
CA ALA A 80 14.61 10.03 -21.76
C ALA A 80 13.11 9.67 -21.60
N ASN A 81 12.61 8.66 -22.31
CA ASN A 81 11.19 8.29 -22.34
C ASN A 81 10.90 6.97 -21.63
N THR A 82 11.84 6.02 -21.66
CA THR A 82 11.61 4.65 -21.22
C THR A 82 12.25 4.37 -19.87
N GLY A 83 11.43 4.09 -18.86
CA GLY A 83 11.90 3.83 -17.50
C GLY A 83 11.05 2.85 -16.74
N THR A 84 11.63 2.20 -15.73
CA THR A 84 10.99 1.25 -14.83
C THR A 84 11.33 1.60 -13.39
N ALA A 85 10.34 1.57 -12.50
CA ALA A 85 10.55 1.69 -11.06
C ALA A 85 9.98 0.47 -10.33
N THR A 86 10.62 0.12 -9.19
CA THR A 86 10.28 -1.06 -8.38
C THR A 86 10.07 -0.68 -6.93
N GLY A 87 9.26 -1.46 -6.20
CA GLY A 87 8.86 -1.08 -4.84
C GLY A 87 8.26 -2.20 -4.01
N ASP A 88 7.56 -1.79 -2.95
CA ASP A 88 6.87 -2.68 -2.02
C ASP A 88 5.87 -3.60 -2.73
N ASN A 89 5.62 -4.76 -2.10
CA ASN A 89 4.62 -5.75 -2.55
C ASN A 89 4.81 -6.20 -4.01
N GLY A 90 6.07 -6.31 -4.45
CA GLY A 90 6.39 -6.71 -5.81
C GLY A 90 6.00 -5.66 -6.86
N THR A 91 5.79 -4.41 -6.46
CA THR A 91 5.44 -3.34 -7.39
C THR A 91 6.50 -3.18 -8.47
N ILE A 92 6.05 -3.20 -9.73
CA ILE A 92 6.80 -2.75 -10.90
C ILE A 92 5.89 -1.82 -11.69
N ILE A 93 6.38 -0.61 -11.99
CA ILE A 93 5.71 0.34 -12.88
C ILE A 93 6.66 0.74 -14.01
N ARG A 94 6.11 0.92 -15.21
CA ARG A 94 6.88 1.27 -16.41
C ARG A 94 6.26 2.45 -17.14
N THR A 95 7.12 3.30 -17.66
CA THR A 95 6.78 4.41 -18.58
C THR A 95 7.50 4.24 -19.91
N THR A 96 6.87 4.75 -20.99
CA THR A 96 7.46 4.86 -22.34
C THR A 96 7.28 6.25 -22.92
N ASP A 97 6.83 7.22 -22.10
CA ASP A 97 6.52 8.60 -22.50
C ASP A 97 7.16 9.65 -21.57
N GLY A 98 8.30 9.28 -20.94
CA GLY A 98 9.05 10.16 -20.06
C GLY A 98 8.37 10.38 -18.70
N GLY A 99 7.52 9.43 -18.27
CA GLY A 99 6.81 9.49 -17.00
C GLY A 99 5.52 10.31 -17.03
N ASN A 100 5.01 10.67 -18.22
CA ASN A 100 3.68 11.29 -18.32
C ASN A 100 2.57 10.28 -17.98
N SER A 101 2.81 9.01 -18.28
CA SER A 101 1.99 7.89 -17.82
C SER A 101 2.86 6.73 -17.33
N TRP A 102 2.35 5.97 -16.38
CA TRP A 102 2.99 4.78 -15.84
C TRP A 102 2.01 3.61 -15.82
N ALA A 103 2.43 2.48 -16.33
CA ALA A 103 1.66 1.23 -16.35
C ALA A 103 2.18 0.28 -15.27
N ILE A 104 1.30 -0.29 -14.46
CA ILE A 104 1.63 -1.34 -13.49
C ILE A 104 1.90 -2.64 -14.26
N GLN A 105 3.00 -3.32 -13.92
CA GLN A 105 3.38 -4.60 -14.49
C GLN A 105 3.31 -5.70 -13.43
N SER A 106 2.90 -6.90 -13.82
CA SER A 106 2.86 -8.06 -12.91
C SER A 106 4.27 -8.63 -12.75
N SER A 107 4.85 -8.49 -11.56
CA SER A 107 6.17 -9.04 -11.22
C SER A 107 6.18 -10.55 -10.97
N GLY A 108 5.01 -11.15 -10.69
CA GLY A 108 4.89 -12.55 -10.28
C GLY A 108 5.35 -12.83 -8.84
N THR A 109 5.60 -11.81 -8.03
CA THR A 109 6.00 -11.92 -6.61
C THR A 109 5.30 -10.87 -5.77
N ALA A 110 5.05 -11.17 -4.48
CA ALA A 110 4.63 -10.21 -3.47
C ALA A 110 5.82 -9.66 -2.65
N ASN A 111 7.05 -10.13 -2.90
CA ASN A 111 8.22 -9.66 -2.18
C ASN A 111 8.57 -8.24 -2.61
N THR A 112 8.93 -7.36 -1.66
CA THR A 112 9.47 -6.04 -1.96
C THR A 112 10.66 -6.13 -2.90
N LEU A 113 10.66 -5.32 -3.96
CA LEU A 113 11.73 -5.22 -4.96
C LEU A 113 12.50 -3.92 -4.72
N TYR A 114 13.74 -4.06 -4.22
CA TYR A 114 14.58 -2.92 -3.79
C TYR A 114 15.37 -2.29 -4.92
N GLY A 115 15.88 -3.10 -5.83
CA GLY A 115 16.74 -2.62 -6.91
C GLY A 115 16.27 -3.07 -8.28
N VAL A 116 16.53 -2.25 -9.31
CA VAL A 116 16.24 -2.57 -10.71
C VAL A 116 17.35 -2.06 -11.62
N SER A 117 17.70 -2.87 -12.62
CA SER A 117 18.69 -2.51 -13.64
C SER A 117 18.20 -2.93 -15.02
N PHE A 118 18.11 -2.00 -15.94
CA PHE A 118 17.83 -2.21 -17.36
C PHE A 118 19.08 -1.88 -18.17
N THR A 119 19.44 -2.75 -19.12
CA THR A 119 20.55 -2.54 -20.05
C THR A 119 20.10 -1.96 -21.39
N ASP A 120 18.85 -2.21 -21.74
CA ASP A 120 18.17 -1.67 -22.92
C ASP A 120 16.64 -1.70 -22.67
N VAL A 121 15.84 -1.29 -23.65
CA VAL A 121 14.38 -1.21 -23.51
C VAL A 121 13.70 -2.55 -23.24
N ASN A 122 14.36 -3.69 -23.49
CA ASN A 122 13.78 -5.02 -23.36
C ASN A 122 14.30 -5.80 -22.15
N HIS A 123 15.60 -5.67 -21.82
CA HIS A 123 16.26 -6.50 -20.83
C HIS A 123 16.37 -5.81 -19.47
N GLY A 124 15.64 -6.31 -18.49
CA GLY A 124 15.63 -5.78 -17.13
C GLY A 124 15.65 -6.86 -16.06
N THR A 125 16.27 -6.56 -14.93
CA THR A 125 16.30 -7.42 -13.74
C THR A 125 15.97 -6.60 -12.52
N ALA A 126 15.04 -7.08 -11.69
CA ALA A 126 14.75 -6.52 -10.37
C ALA A 126 15.06 -7.53 -9.28
N VAL A 127 15.55 -7.03 -8.14
CA VAL A 127 15.97 -7.85 -6.99
C VAL A 127 15.32 -7.35 -5.71
N GLY A 128 15.15 -8.23 -4.71
CA GLY A 128 14.41 -7.86 -3.52
C GLY A 128 14.54 -8.79 -2.32
N ALA A 129 13.55 -8.67 -1.45
CA ALA A 129 13.44 -9.39 -0.19
C ALA A 129 13.53 -10.92 -0.40
N PHE A 130 14.09 -11.61 0.60
CA PHE A 130 14.22 -13.08 0.61
C PHE A 130 14.96 -13.67 -0.60
N GLY A 131 15.90 -12.88 -1.17
CA GLY A 131 16.67 -13.29 -2.35
C GLY A 131 15.87 -13.31 -3.64
N ALA A 132 14.74 -12.59 -3.70
CA ALA A 132 13.93 -12.51 -4.91
C ALA A 132 14.73 -11.90 -6.07
N ILE A 133 14.63 -12.54 -7.25
CA ILE A 133 15.09 -12.00 -8.53
C ILE A 133 13.99 -12.26 -9.56
N VAL A 134 13.57 -11.21 -10.26
CA VAL A 134 12.67 -11.31 -11.41
C VAL A 134 13.32 -10.65 -12.63
N ARG A 135 13.14 -11.24 -13.79
CA ARG A 135 13.75 -10.80 -15.05
C ARG A 135 12.75 -10.70 -16.18
N THR A 136 12.93 -9.68 -17.01
CA THR A 136 12.23 -9.51 -18.28
C THR A 136 13.21 -9.46 -19.46
N THR A 137 12.76 -9.92 -20.64
CA THR A 137 13.45 -9.82 -21.92
C THR A 137 12.55 -9.20 -23.01
N ASP A 138 11.37 -8.70 -22.61
CA ASP A 138 10.34 -8.16 -23.50
C ASP A 138 9.81 -6.80 -23.03
N GLY A 139 10.65 -6.05 -22.29
CA GLY A 139 10.32 -4.73 -21.77
C GLY A 139 9.30 -4.76 -20.64
N GLY A 140 9.22 -5.88 -19.91
CA GLY A 140 8.33 -6.02 -18.76
C GLY A 140 6.91 -6.46 -19.12
N ASN A 141 6.62 -6.84 -20.38
CA ASN A 141 5.35 -7.49 -20.72
C ASN A 141 5.21 -8.80 -19.93
N THR A 142 6.34 -9.49 -19.71
CA THR A 142 6.43 -10.63 -18.82
C THR A 142 7.66 -10.53 -17.91
N TRP A 143 7.47 -10.92 -16.64
CA TRP A 143 8.53 -11.08 -15.66
C TRP A 143 8.59 -12.52 -15.19
N SER A 144 9.77 -13.11 -15.16
CA SER A 144 10.01 -14.49 -14.73
C SER A 144 10.94 -14.52 -13.52
N SER A 145 10.57 -15.32 -12.52
CA SER A 145 11.38 -15.53 -11.33
C SER A 145 12.65 -16.32 -11.64
N GLN A 146 13.76 -15.93 -11.03
CA GLN A 146 15.05 -16.60 -11.13
C GLN A 146 15.53 -17.07 -9.75
N THR A 147 16.30 -18.17 -9.70
CA THR A 147 16.86 -18.70 -8.46
C THR A 147 18.17 -17.99 -8.14
N SER A 148 18.19 -17.18 -7.10
CA SER A 148 19.39 -16.44 -6.65
C SER A 148 20.44 -17.30 -5.95
N GLY A 149 20.03 -18.43 -5.36
CA GLY A 149 20.88 -19.28 -4.51
C GLY A 149 21.09 -18.74 -3.09
N THR A 150 20.35 -17.68 -2.69
CA THR A 150 20.38 -17.12 -1.33
C THR A 150 18.98 -16.79 -0.84
N THR A 151 18.78 -16.80 0.48
CA THR A 151 17.56 -16.30 1.15
C THR A 151 17.76 -14.91 1.74
N ASN A 152 18.98 -14.36 1.68
CA ASN A 152 19.25 -12.98 2.10
C ASN A 152 18.58 -12.00 1.14
N GLY A 153 18.01 -10.90 1.66
CA GLY A 153 17.49 -9.83 0.84
C GLY A 153 18.59 -9.25 -0.07
N LEU A 154 18.28 -9.09 -1.35
CA LEU A 154 19.15 -8.45 -2.35
C LEU A 154 18.69 -6.99 -2.48
N LEU A 155 19.58 -6.05 -2.12
CA LEU A 155 19.25 -4.63 -1.97
C LEU A 155 19.51 -3.83 -3.25
N ALA A 156 20.50 -4.24 -4.05
CA ALA A 156 20.85 -3.55 -5.29
C ALA A 156 21.32 -4.53 -6.37
N VAL A 157 21.18 -4.11 -7.63
CA VAL A 157 21.61 -4.89 -8.81
C VAL A 157 22.20 -3.94 -9.86
N SER A 158 23.26 -4.40 -10.53
CA SER A 158 23.92 -3.70 -11.64
C SER A 158 24.22 -4.68 -12.76
N PHE A 159 23.67 -4.43 -13.95
CA PHE A 159 23.95 -5.16 -15.18
C PHE A 159 24.75 -4.26 -16.13
N THR A 160 25.76 -4.83 -16.76
CA THR A 160 26.61 -4.15 -17.77
C THR A 160 26.15 -4.44 -19.21
N ASP A 161 25.51 -5.57 -19.40
CA ASP A 161 24.90 -6.03 -20.65
C ASP A 161 23.75 -7.02 -20.35
N ALA A 162 23.07 -7.53 -21.36
CA ALA A 162 21.93 -8.44 -21.19
C ALA A 162 22.27 -9.74 -20.44
N ASN A 163 23.55 -10.11 -20.33
CA ASN A 163 23.99 -11.38 -19.75
C ASN A 163 24.72 -11.25 -18.42
N THR A 164 25.45 -10.14 -18.23
CA THR A 164 26.40 -9.96 -17.15
C THR A 164 25.86 -9.01 -16.08
N GLY A 165 25.61 -9.53 -14.87
CA GLY A 165 25.06 -8.72 -13.78
C GLY A 165 25.47 -9.22 -12.40
N THR A 166 25.49 -8.32 -11.43
CA THR A 166 25.81 -8.58 -10.02
C THR A 166 24.74 -7.96 -9.13
N ALA A 167 24.25 -8.75 -8.16
CA ALA A 167 23.36 -8.27 -7.12
C ALA A 167 24.03 -8.40 -5.75
N VAL A 168 23.79 -7.44 -4.86
CA VAL A 168 24.35 -7.39 -3.51
C VAL A 168 23.25 -7.17 -2.48
N GLY A 169 23.51 -7.55 -1.21
CA GLY A 169 22.48 -7.43 -0.20
C GLY A 169 22.92 -7.74 1.23
N GLU A 170 21.96 -8.25 2.00
CA GLU A 170 22.10 -8.53 3.42
C GLU A 170 23.21 -9.52 3.72
N ASN A 171 23.83 -9.37 4.91
CA ASN A 171 24.88 -10.24 5.42
C ASN A 171 26.06 -10.40 4.45
N GLY A 172 26.38 -9.34 3.69
CA GLY A 172 27.47 -9.32 2.72
C GLY A 172 27.22 -10.20 1.49
N ALA A 173 25.96 -10.55 1.20
CA ALA A 173 25.62 -11.36 0.04
C ALA A 173 26.02 -10.66 -1.26
N ILE A 174 26.70 -11.41 -2.15
CA ILE A 174 26.97 -11.06 -3.54
C ILE A 174 26.64 -12.26 -4.41
N VAL A 175 25.79 -12.06 -5.41
CA VAL A 175 25.51 -13.08 -6.43
C VAL A 175 25.74 -12.49 -7.82
N ARG A 176 26.34 -13.26 -8.71
CA ARG A 176 26.71 -12.84 -10.06
C ARG A 176 26.21 -13.80 -11.13
N THR A 177 25.78 -13.26 -12.25
CA THR A 177 25.44 -14.01 -13.46
C THR A 177 26.29 -13.52 -14.65
N THR A 178 26.55 -14.43 -15.60
CA THR A 178 27.15 -14.13 -16.92
C THR A 178 26.34 -14.73 -18.07
N ASN A 179 25.12 -15.19 -17.79
CA ASN A 179 24.25 -15.86 -18.75
C ASN A 179 22.78 -15.37 -18.64
N GLY A 180 22.60 -14.11 -18.28
CA GLY A 180 21.29 -13.49 -18.19
C GLY A 180 20.43 -14.01 -17.04
N GLY A 181 21.09 -14.49 -15.96
CA GLY A 181 20.40 -14.97 -14.77
C GLY A 181 19.90 -16.42 -14.86
N ASN A 182 20.24 -17.17 -15.93
CA ASN A 182 19.97 -18.62 -15.97
C ASN A 182 20.66 -19.33 -14.80
N THR A 183 21.81 -18.80 -14.37
CA THR A 183 22.48 -19.19 -13.13
C THR A 183 23.04 -17.96 -12.42
N TRP A 184 22.90 -17.94 -11.10
CA TRP A 184 23.52 -16.98 -10.22
C TRP A 184 24.52 -17.70 -9.31
N VAL A 185 25.74 -17.18 -9.21
CA VAL A 185 26.84 -17.75 -8.44
C VAL A 185 27.21 -16.80 -7.32
N SER A 186 27.25 -17.33 -6.08
CA SER A 186 27.68 -16.56 -4.91
C SER A 186 29.17 -16.21 -5.01
N GLN A 187 29.49 -14.98 -4.62
CA GLN A 187 30.85 -14.46 -4.47
C GLN A 187 31.13 -14.09 -3.01
N THR A 188 32.40 -14.14 -2.60
CA THR A 188 32.80 -13.81 -1.24
C THR A 188 33.09 -12.32 -1.13
N SER A 189 32.30 -11.59 -0.34
CA SER A 189 32.48 -10.16 -0.08
C SER A 189 33.60 -9.85 0.92
N GLY A 190 33.90 -10.80 1.82
CA GLY A 190 34.84 -10.59 2.94
C GLY A 190 34.26 -9.79 4.11
N THR A 191 32.97 -9.45 4.10
CA THR A 191 32.27 -8.74 5.18
C THR A 191 30.91 -9.37 5.50
N PRO A 192 30.49 -9.40 6.78
CA PRO A 192 29.13 -9.78 7.15
C PRO A 192 28.14 -8.60 7.07
N ASN A 193 28.58 -7.39 6.76
CA ASN A 193 27.74 -6.21 6.75
C ASN A 193 26.88 -6.15 5.49
N ASN A 194 25.70 -5.56 5.62
CA ASN A 194 24.80 -5.38 4.48
C ASN A 194 25.43 -4.49 3.41
N LEU A 195 25.46 -5.00 2.17
CA LEU A 195 25.86 -4.25 0.98
C LEU A 195 24.64 -3.55 0.42
N THR A 196 24.61 -2.22 0.47
CA THR A 196 23.43 -1.39 0.19
C THR A 196 23.30 -1.02 -1.28
N ALA A 197 24.43 -0.87 -1.98
CA ALA A 197 24.45 -0.53 -3.40
C ALA A 197 25.64 -1.13 -4.13
N VAL A 198 25.50 -1.30 -5.46
CA VAL A 198 26.54 -1.80 -6.34
C VAL A 198 26.50 -1.08 -7.68
N SER A 199 27.66 -0.78 -8.24
CA SER A 199 27.84 -0.15 -9.54
C SER A 199 28.97 -0.85 -10.31
N PHE A 200 28.66 -1.38 -11.50
CA PHE A 200 29.62 -1.92 -12.44
C PHE A 200 29.69 -1.04 -13.68
N THR A 201 30.89 -0.72 -14.14
CA THR A 201 31.12 0.06 -15.38
C THR A 201 31.36 -0.85 -16.59
N ASP A 202 31.82 -2.05 -16.36
CA ASP A 202 32.06 -3.11 -17.35
C ASP A 202 32.03 -4.49 -16.65
N ALA A 203 32.25 -5.56 -17.39
CA ALA A 203 32.21 -6.93 -16.85
C ALA A 203 33.19 -7.17 -15.70
N ASN A 204 34.26 -6.38 -15.55
CA ASN A 204 35.35 -6.62 -14.59
C ASN A 204 35.35 -5.60 -13.44
N ASN A 205 35.02 -4.34 -13.73
CA ASN A 205 35.15 -3.24 -12.78
C ASN A 205 33.85 -2.95 -12.02
N GLY A 206 33.81 -3.29 -10.73
CA GLY A 206 32.66 -3.10 -9.87
C GLY A 206 33.02 -2.54 -8.50
N THR A 207 32.10 -1.77 -7.93
CA THR A 207 32.20 -1.22 -6.57
C THR A 207 30.88 -1.46 -5.82
N ALA A 208 30.98 -1.96 -4.59
CA ALA A 208 29.85 -2.08 -3.67
C ALA A 208 30.12 -1.27 -2.41
N VAL A 209 29.07 -0.70 -1.81
CA VAL A 209 29.15 0.06 -0.57
C VAL A 209 28.25 -0.55 0.50
N SER A 210 28.55 -0.27 1.78
CA SER A 210 27.85 -0.91 2.88
C SER A 210 27.62 -0.01 4.08
N TRP A 211 26.97 -0.57 5.08
CA TRP A 211 26.95 -0.04 6.42
C TRP A 211 28.40 0.06 6.96
N ASP A 212 28.64 0.93 7.93
CA ASP A 212 29.96 1.22 8.51
C ASP A 212 30.98 1.84 7.53
N GLY A 213 30.49 2.48 6.43
CA GLY A 213 31.36 3.19 5.49
C GLY A 213 32.28 2.31 4.66
N ILE A 214 32.08 0.97 4.63
CA ILE A 214 32.91 0.05 3.84
C ILE A 214 32.64 0.24 2.35
N ILE A 215 33.72 0.30 1.56
CA ILE A 215 33.69 0.25 0.10
C ILE A 215 34.48 -0.97 -0.35
N LEU A 216 33.86 -1.83 -1.15
CA LEU A 216 34.49 -2.99 -1.78
C LEU A 216 34.69 -2.73 -3.27
N ARG A 217 35.86 -3.03 -3.80
CA ARG A 217 36.21 -2.89 -5.21
C ARG A 217 36.62 -4.22 -5.80
N THR A 218 36.16 -4.51 -7.01
CA THR A 218 36.67 -5.59 -7.86
C THR A 218 37.14 -5.05 -9.21
N THR A 219 38.16 -5.69 -9.80
CA THR A 219 38.67 -5.43 -11.16
C THR A 219 38.76 -6.71 -11.99
N ASP A 220 38.18 -7.81 -11.47
CA ASP A 220 38.20 -9.14 -12.07
C ASP A 220 36.82 -9.80 -12.10
N GLY A 221 35.76 -8.96 -12.15
CA GLY A 221 34.39 -9.42 -12.19
C GLY A 221 33.90 -10.05 -10.88
N GLY A 222 34.53 -9.69 -9.75
CA GLY A 222 34.15 -10.17 -8.43
C GLY A 222 34.76 -11.50 -8.03
N ALA A 223 35.76 -12.00 -8.78
CA ALA A 223 36.58 -13.12 -8.30
C ALA A 223 37.28 -12.74 -7.02
N ASN A 224 37.67 -11.47 -6.89
CA ASN A 224 38.20 -10.86 -5.66
C ASN A 224 37.53 -9.51 -5.39
N TRP A 225 37.06 -9.33 -4.15
CA TRP A 225 36.57 -8.05 -3.63
C TRP A 225 37.56 -7.53 -2.59
N VAL A 226 38.07 -6.33 -2.79
CA VAL A 226 39.07 -5.68 -1.96
C VAL A 226 38.47 -4.46 -1.26
N SER A 227 38.60 -4.38 0.06
CA SER A 227 38.15 -3.25 0.84
C SER A 227 39.02 -2.01 0.55
N GLN A 228 38.36 -0.88 0.36
CA GLN A 228 38.98 0.44 0.17
C GLN A 228 38.66 1.34 1.35
N THR A 229 39.57 2.27 1.70
CA THR A 229 39.37 3.26 2.76
C THR A 229 38.48 4.40 2.22
N SER A 230 37.25 4.45 2.71
CA SER A 230 36.27 5.49 2.32
C SER A 230 36.54 6.87 2.93
N GLY A 231 37.24 6.91 4.08
CA GLY A 231 37.44 8.12 4.90
C GLY A 231 36.22 8.51 5.74
N THR A 232 35.26 7.62 5.92
CA THR A 232 34.07 7.82 6.75
C THR A 232 33.61 6.50 7.39
N ASP A 233 33.05 6.59 8.61
CA ASP A 233 32.37 5.46 9.28
C ASP A 233 30.84 5.56 9.11
N ASN A 234 30.34 6.56 8.38
CA ASN A 234 28.92 6.71 8.10
C ASN A 234 28.43 5.64 7.14
N ILE A 235 27.19 5.19 7.33
CA ILE A 235 26.50 4.31 6.40
C ILE A 235 26.52 4.93 4.99
N LEU A 236 26.96 4.17 4.01
CA LEU A 236 26.86 4.52 2.60
C LEU A 236 25.65 3.79 2.00
N TYR A 237 24.70 4.53 1.43
CA TYR A 237 23.45 3.97 0.89
C TYR A 237 23.48 3.79 -0.63
N GLY A 238 24.16 4.68 -1.34
CA GLY A 238 24.21 4.69 -2.80
C GLY A 238 25.62 4.81 -3.33
N VAL A 239 25.90 4.20 -4.50
CA VAL A 239 27.16 4.35 -5.25
C VAL A 239 26.91 4.38 -6.73
N TRP A 240 27.63 5.25 -7.43
CA TRP A 240 27.59 5.36 -8.88
C TRP A 240 28.98 5.61 -9.47
N PHE A 241 29.33 4.86 -10.49
CA PHE A 241 30.54 5.06 -11.28
C PHE A 241 30.17 5.40 -12.73
N THR A 242 30.78 6.44 -13.28
CA THR A 242 30.62 6.82 -14.70
C THR A 242 31.59 6.06 -15.61
N ASP A 243 32.74 5.70 -15.07
CA ASP A 243 33.81 4.91 -15.70
C ASP A 243 34.65 4.23 -14.63
N ALA A 244 35.69 3.49 -15.01
CA ALA A 244 36.53 2.73 -14.08
C ALA A 244 37.19 3.58 -12.98
N ASN A 245 37.33 4.89 -13.18
CA ASN A 245 38.06 5.82 -12.30
C ASN A 245 37.17 6.75 -11.50
N ASN A 246 36.06 7.22 -12.10
CA ASN A 246 35.22 8.26 -11.51
C ASN A 246 34.00 7.68 -10.81
N GLY A 247 34.00 7.74 -9.49
CA GLY A 247 32.92 7.21 -8.66
C GLY A 247 32.51 8.15 -7.52
N THR A 248 31.25 8.10 -7.13
CA THR A 248 30.67 8.85 -6.01
C THR A 248 29.82 7.91 -5.16
N ALA A 249 30.01 7.93 -3.84
CA ALA A 249 29.15 7.26 -2.88
C ALA A 249 28.50 8.29 -1.96
N VAL A 250 27.24 8.03 -1.57
CA VAL A 250 26.42 8.91 -0.75
C VAL A 250 25.84 8.15 0.44
N GLY A 251 25.52 8.87 1.54
CA GLY A 251 25.13 8.17 2.75
C GLY A 251 24.48 9.03 3.84
N PHE A 252 24.56 8.49 5.05
CA PHE A 252 23.96 9.05 6.27
C PHE A 252 24.48 10.47 6.54
N GLY A 253 23.56 11.34 7.02
CA GLY A 253 23.91 12.70 7.46
C GLY A 253 24.45 13.59 6.35
N GLY A 254 24.07 13.36 5.09
CA GLY A 254 24.53 14.13 3.93
C GLY A 254 25.95 13.77 3.47
N THR A 255 26.46 12.60 3.88
CA THR A 255 27.80 12.12 3.45
C THR A 255 27.86 11.98 1.94
N ILE A 256 28.92 12.57 1.35
CA ILE A 256 29.33 12.33 -0.04
C ILE A 256 30.84 12.06 -0.04
N VAL A 257 31.28 10.96 -0.62
CA VAL A 257 32.69 10.69 -0.91
C VAL A 257 32.87 10.39 -2.39
N ARG A 258 33.96 10.93 -2.98
CA ARG A 258 34.25 10.82 -4.42
C ARG A 258 35.66 10.32 -4.66
N THR A 259 35.80 9.51 -5.69
CA THR A 259 37.09 9.09 -6.27
C THR A 259 37.19 9.48 -7.74
N THR A 260 38.44 9.74 -8.20
CA THR A 260 38.79 9.96 -9.61
C THR A 260 39.92 9.03 -10.06
N ASN A 261 40.24 8.03 -9.24
CA ASN A 261 41.34 7.08 -9.49
C ASN A 261 40.93 5.61 -9.14
N GLY A 262 39.67 5.27 -9.38
CA GLY A 262 39.16 3.91 -9.20
C GLY A 262 39.07 3.49 -7.72
N GLY A 263 39.01 4.46 -6.81
CA GLY A 263 38.90 4.19 -5.38
C GLY A 263 40.23 4.06 -4.66
N ALA A 264 41.37 4.30 -5.34
CA ALA A 264 42.66 4.38 -4.63
C ALA A 264 42.66 5.46 -3.54
N ASN A 265 41.90 6.55 -3.79
CA ASN A 265 41.59 7.57 -2.80
C ASN A 265 40.13 8.01 -2.90
N TRP A 266 39.47 8.10 -1.76
CA TRP A 266 38.12 8.67 -1.62
C TRP A 266 38.23 10.00 -0.85
N VAL A 267 37.62 11.05 -1.36
CA VAL A 267 37.67 12.41 -0.81
C VAL A 267 36.26 12.85 -0.44
N SER A 268 36.09 13.28 0.80
CA SER A 268 34.81 13.81 1.28
C SER A 268 34.48 15.13 0.58
N GLN A 269 33.21 15.28 0.21
CA GLN A 269 32.65 16.47 -0.42
C GLN A 269 31.53 17.06 0.44
N ALA A 270 31.44 18.40 0.47
CA ALA A 270 30.38 19.09 1.21
C ALA A 270 29.06 19.04 0.42
N SER A 271 28.10 18.28 0.90
CA SER A 271 26.77 18.16 0.27
C SER A 271 25.85 19.38 0.46
N GLY A 272 26.14 20.21 1.48
CA GLY A 272 25.27 21.33 1.88
C GLY A 272 24.03 20.91 2.66
N THR A 273 23.86 19.63 3.01
CA THR A 273 22.73 19.10 3.80
C THR A 273 23.20 18.22 4.96
N LYS A 274 22.32 18.05 5.96
CA LYS A 274 22.44 17.02 7.01
C LYS A 274 21.47 15.87 6.83
N SER A 275 20.54 15.96 5.88
CA SER A 275 19.61 14.87 5.55
C SER A 275 20.37 13.74 4.88
N SER A 276 20.04 12.49 5.22
CA SER A 276 20.64 11.31 4.59
C SER A 276 20.36 11.29 3.09
N LEU A 277 21.38 10.92 2.30
CA LEU A 277 21.30 10.76 0.86
C LEU A 277 21.25 9.27 0.53
N TYR A 278 20.16 8.82 -0.12
CA TYR A 278 19.91 7.41 -0.38
C TYR A 278 20.30 6.98 -1.80
N GLY A 279 20.00 7.81 -2.79
CA GLY A 279 20.28 7.54 -4.19
C GLY A 279 21.23 8.55 -4.81
N VAL A 280 22.04 8.10 -5.77
CA VAL A 280 22.93 8.96 -6.55
C VAL A 280 22.99 8.47 -8.00
N SER A 281 22.98 9.39 -8.94
CA SER A 281 23.10 9.12 -10.37
C SER A 281 23.93 10.21 -11.04
N PHE A 282 24.87 9.81 -11.90
CA PHE A 282 25.67 10.70 -12.74
C PHE A 282 25.43 10.35 -14.21
N SER A 283 25.19 11.36 -15.03
CA SER A 283 25.13 11.19 -16.49
C SER A 283 26.51 11.20 -17.15
N ASP A 284 27.45 11.87 -16.53
CA ASP A 284 28.86 11.98 -16.92
C ASP A 284 29.72 12.35 -15.68
N PRO A 285 31.07 12.39 -15.77
CA PRO A 285 31.91 12.67 -14.60
C PRO A 285 31.65 14.01 -13.90
N ASN A 286 30.98 14.97 -14.53
CA ASN A 286 30.73 16.31 -13.99
C ASN A 286 29.29 16.48 -13.47
N ASN A 287 28.31 15.86 -14.14
CA ASN A 287 26.90 16.09 -13.87
C ASN A 287 26.30 14.98 -13.01
N GLY A 288 26.01 15.27 -11.76
CA GLY A 288 25.49 14.31 -10.80
C GLY A 288 24.37 14.88 -9.94
N THR A 289 23.45 13.99 -9.53
CA THR A 289 22.36 14.31 -8.62
C THR A 289 22.29 13.26 -7.54
N ALA A 290 22.13 13.69 -6.27
CA ALA A 290 21.83 12.82 -5.15
C ALA A 290 20.52 13.24 -4.48
N VAL A 291 19.78 12.25 -4.00
CA VAL A 291 18.44 12.43 -3.41
C VAL A 291 18.36 11.75 -2.05
N GLY A 292 17.44 12.23 -1.19
CA GLY A 292 17.38 11.68 0.17
C GLY A 292 16.15 12.06 0.98
N GLY A 293 16.31 12.01 2.29
CA GLY A 293 15.29 12.36 3.28
C GLY A 293 14.81 13.80 3.18
N ASP A 294 13.65 14.09 3.77
CA ASP A 294 13.08 15.44 3.86
C ASP A 294 12.91 16.13 2.48
N GLY A 295 12.70 15.36 1.43
CA GLY A 295 12.57 15.88 0.07
C GLY A 295 13.85 16.47 -0.52
N ILE A 296 15.03 16.16 0.05
CA ILE A 296 16.29 16.76 -0.40
C ILE A 296 16.69 16.24 -1.79
N ILE A 297 17.10 17.16 -2.64
CA ILE A 297 17.78 16.90 -3.91
C ILE A 297 19.00 17.82 -3.96
N VAL A 298 20.18 17.28 -4.17
CA VAL A 298 21.41 18.06 -4.39
C VAL A 298 22.03 17.71 -5.74
N ARG A 299 22.52 18.71 -6.45
CA ARG A 299 23.09 18.57 -7.80
C ARG A 299 24.47 19.18 -7.88
N THR A 300 25.33 18.53 -8.66
CA THR A 300 26.64 19.06 -9.11
C THR A 300 26.71 19.10 -10.63
N THR A 301 27.45 20.08 -11.16
CA THR A 301 27.80 20.19 -12.60
C THR A 301 29.31 20.30 -12.79
N ASN A 302 30.10 20.09 -11.72
CA ASN A 302 31.55 20.22 -11.71
C ASN A 302 32.25 19.07 -10.98
N GLY A 303 31.67 17.86 -11.08
CA GLY A 303 32.23 16.66 -10.49
C GLY A 303 32.23 16.66 -8.96
N GLY A 304 31.28 17.36 -8.34
CA GLY A 304 31.15 17.40 -6.88
C GLY A 304 32.03 18.42 -6.18
N THR A 305 32.74 19.28 -6.93
CA THR A 305 33.46 20.40 -6.30
C THR A 305 32.47 21.29 -5.53
N THR A 306 31.26 21.43 -6.06
CA THR A 306 30.13 22.06 -5.35
C THR A 306 28.86 21.25 -5.58
N TRP A 307 28.04 21.13 -4.52
CA TRP A 307 26.71 20.57 -4.56
C TRP A 307 25.71 21.67 -4.20
N ILE A 308 24.64 21.81 -4.99
CA ILE A 308 23.61 22.82 -4.84
C ILE A 308 22.28 22.16 -4.59
N THR A 309 21.58 22.56 -3.53
CA THR A 309 20.23 22.08 -3.22
C THR A 309 19.24 22.58 -4.28
N GLN A 310 18.41 21.67 -4.76
CA GLN A 310 17.31 21.95 -5.68
C GLN A 310 15.97 21.86 -4.96
N THR A 311 14.98 22.64 -5.43
CA THR A 311 13.63 22.64 -4.84
C THR A 311 12.83 21.47 -5.40
N SER A 312 12.48 20.52 -4.54
CA SER A 312 11.63 19.37 -4.91
C SER A 312 10.12 19.67 -4.83
N GLY A 313 9.73 20.67 -4.03
CA GLY A 313 8.33 20.99 -3.75
C GLY A 313 7.63 20.03 -2.77
N THR A 314 8.38 19.15 -2.09
CA THR A 314 7.85 18.15 -1.16
C THR A 314 8.82 17.88 0.00
N THR A 315 8.32 17.33 1.09
CA THR A 315 9.12 16.79 2.21
C THR A 315 9.23 15.26 2.15
N SER A 316 8.63 14.60 1.15
CA SER A 316 8.67 13.14 1.01
C SER A 316 10.09 12.65 0.75
N THR A 317 10.46 11.54 1.37
CA THR A 317 11.78 10.91 1.19
C THR A 317 11.92 10.34 -0.22
N PHE A 318 13.01 10.72 -0.91
CA PHE A 318 13.42 10.08 -2.16
C PHE A 318 14.45 8.99 -1.88
N ILE A 319 14.34 7.86 -2.58
CA ILE A 319 15.20 6.68 -2.38
C ILE A 319 16.01 6.38 -3.64
N GLY A 320 15.37 6.40 -4.80
CA GLY A 320 16.00 6.14 -6.09
C GLY A 320 16.07 7.38 -6.99
N VAL A 321 17.11 7.49 -7.78
CA VAL A 321 17.26 8.53 -8.81
C VAL A 321 17.96 7.96 -10.04
N SER A 322 17.51 8.35 -11.23
CA SER A 322 18.09 7.95 -12.52
C SER A 322 18.14 9.14 -13.47
N PHE A 323 19.31 9.46 -13.98
CA PHE A 323 19.54 10.45 -15.05
C PHE A 323 20.05 9.77 -16.30
N THR A 324 19.45 10.06 -17.45
CA THR A 324 19.85 9.55 -18.77
C THR A 324 20.84 10.48 -19.47
N ASP A 325 20.76 11.76 -19.17
CA ASP A 325 21.66 12.83 -19.65
C ASP A 325 21.73 13.97 -18.61
N ALA A 326 22.41 15.06 -18.93
CA ALA A 326 22.57 16.18 -18.01
C ALA A 326 21.24 16.87 -17.64
N ASN A 327 20.16 16.68 -18.40
CA ASN A 327 18.89 17.39 -18.25
C ASN A 327 17.74 16.50 -17.79
N ALA A 328 17.68 15.25 -18.28
CA ALA A 328 16.54 14.37 -18.08
C ALA A 328 16.76 13.42 -16.88
N GLY A 329 16.01 13.61 -15.81
CA GLY A 329 16.12 12.82 -14.58
C GLY A 329 14.79 12.51 -13.92
N THR A 330 14.73 11.36 -13.22
CA THR A 330 13.57 10.92 -12.43
C THR A 330 14.02 10.53 -11.04
N ALA A 331 13.30 11.02 -10.01
CA ALA A 331 13.46 10.63 -8.61
C ALA A 331 12.18 9.93 -8.13
N VAL A 332 12.34 8.85 -7.36
CA VAL A 332 11.23 8.05 -6.81
C VAL A 332 11.43 7.81 -5.32
N GLY A 333 10.35 7.54 -4.57
CA GLY A 333 10.47 7.32 -3.14
C GLY A 333 9.19 6.93 -2.41
N ALA A 334 9.11 7.35 -1.15
CA ALA A 334 8.04 7.03 -0.22
C ALA A 334 6.65 7.37 -0.78
N SER A 335 5.66 6.54 -0.41
CA SER A 335 4.26 6.74 -0.79
C SER A 335 4.04 6.91 -2.30
N GLY A 336 4.86 6.24 -3.11
CA GLY A 336 4.75 6.26 -4.56
C GLY A 336 5.12 7.58 -5.23
N ILE A 337 5.85 8.49 -4.55
CA ILE A 337 6.25 9.76 -5.16
C ILE A 337 7.15 9.56 -6.37
N ILE A 338 6.86 10.29 -7.42
CA ILE A 338 7.66 10.34 -8.66
C ILE A 338 7.81 11.81 -9.06
N LEU A 339 9.05 12.30 -9.12
CA LEU A 339 9.38 13.60 -9.70
C LEU A 339 10.19 13.42 -10.98
N ARG A 340 9.93 14.30 -11.96
CA ARG A 340 10.63 14.35 -13.24
C ARG A 340 11.21 15.74 -13.50
N THR A 341 12.44 15.78 -14.01
CA THR A 341 13.04 16.99 -14.58
C THR A 341 13.47 16.75 -16.03
N THR A 342 13.44 17.80 -16.84
CA THR A 342 13.96 17.84 -18.22
C THR A 342 14.91 19.02 -18.46
N ASP A 343 15.30 19.71 -17.38
CA ASP A 343 16.14 20.90 -17.39
C ASP A 343 17.27 20.86 -16.36
N GLY A 344 17.72 19.64 -16.02
CA GLY A 344 18.82 19.41 -15.08
C GLY A 344 18.43 19.71 -13.63
N GLY A 345 17.13 19.65 -13.29
CA GLY A 345 16.63 19.87 -11.95
C GLY A 345 16.38 21.33 -11.59
N THR A 346 16.45 22.24 -12.57
CA THR A 346 15.98 23.63 -12.36
C THR A 346 14.50 23.60 -11.94
N ASN A 347 13.73 22.71 -12.57
CA ASN A 347 12.34 22.43 -12.23
C ASN A 347 12.12 20.92 -12.06
N TRP A 348 11.52 20.54 -10.96
CA TRP A 348 11.04 19.19 -10.71
C TRP A 348 9.51 19.18 -10.72
N VAL A 349 8.92 18.30 -11.54
CA VAL A 349 7.48 18.19 -11.74
C VAL A 349 7.00 16.85 -11.22
N SER A 350 5.97 16.84 -10.36
CA SER A 350 5.35 15.62 -9.88
C SER A 350 4.68 14.86 -11.02
N LYS A 351 4.93 13.56 -11.08
CA LYS A 351 4.30 12.58 -11.97
C LYS A 351 3.45 11.56 -11.20
N SER A 352 3.46 11.65 -9.87
CA SER A 352 2.46 11.03 -9.01
C SER A 352 1.44 12.09 -8.57
N THR A 353 0.18 11.70 -8.50
CA THR A 353 -0.91 12.60 -8.08
C THR A 353 -1.67 11.97 -6.93
N ALA A 354 -1.79 12.70 -5.83
CA ALA A 354 -2.66 12.34 -4.72
C ALA A 354 -3.73 13.42 -4.54
N VAL A 355 -4.97 13.01 -4.36
CA VAL A 355 -6.07 13.91 -3.99
C VAL A 355 -5.97 14.23 -2.50
N THR A 356 -5.52 13.26 -1.72
CA THR A 356 -5.16 13.40 -0.31
C THR A 356 -4.04 12.44 0.06
N THR A 357 -3.28 12.79 1.10
CA THR A 357 -2.33 11.90 1.81
C THR A 357 -2.84 11.58 3.21
N GLU A 358 -3.95 12.20 3.63
CA GLU A 358 -4.58 11.96 4.92
C GLU A 358 -5.24 10.57 4.92
N SER A 359 -5.16 9.87 6.06
CA SER A 359 -5.78 8.55 6.19
C SER A 359 -7.29 8.65 6.02
N LEU A 360 -7.86 7.69 5.32
CA LEU A 360 -9.30 7.60 5.12
C LEU A 360 -9.88 6.53 6.05
N GLU A 361 -10.84 6.93 6.87
CA GLU A 361 -11.39 6.11 7.95
C GLU A 361 -12.68 5.41 7.57
N ASP A 362 -13.49 6.02 6.70
CA ASP A 362 -14.74 5.39 6.25
C ASP A 362 -15.09 5.79 4.82
N VAL A 363 -15.95 4.96 4.17
CA VAL A 363 -16.44 5.19 2.81
C VAL A 363 -17.87 4.70 2.67
N SER A 364 -18.72 5.49 2.01
CA SER A 364 -20.12 5.18 1.72
C SER A 364 -20.40 5.39 0.24
N PHE A 365 -20.84 4.34 -0.46
CA PHE A 365 -21.31 4.39 -1.84
C PHE A 365 -22.82 4.17 -1.88
N THR A 366 -23.53 5.01 -2.62
CA THR A 366 -24.98 4.88 -2.85
C THR A 366 -25.29 4.07 -4.11
N ASP A 367 -24.37 4.04 -5.03
CA ASP A 367 -24.42 3.25 -6.29
C ASP A 367 -22.99 3.00 -6.80
N ALA A 368 -22.83 2.35 -7.94
CA ALA A 368 -21.51 2.03 -8.51
C ALA A 368 -20.66 3.25 -8.87
N ASN A 369 -21.26 4.45 -8.97
CA ASN A 369 -20.58 5.67 -9.40
C ASN A 369 -20.41 6.72 -8.30
N THR A 370 -21.35 6.77 -7.36
CA THR A 370 -21.46 7.88 -6.41
C THR A 370 -21.01 7.45 -5.03
N GLY A 371 -19.91 8.02 -4.53
CA GLY A 371 -19.33 7.66 -3.23
C GLY A 371 -18.69 8.85 -2.52
N THR A 372 -18.63 8.75 -1.18
CA THR A 372 -17.96 9.71 -0.30
C THR A 372 -17.05 8.97 0.66
N ALA A 373 -15.80 9.43 0.79
CA ALA A 373 -14.84 8.95 1.78
C ALA A 373 -14.51 10.07 2.76
N VAL A 374 -14.30 9.72 4.04
CA VAL A 374 -13.97 10.67 5.11
C VAL A 374 -12.75 10.20 5.88
N GLY A 375 -12.04 11.12 6.55
CA GLY A 375 -10.82 10.77 7.28
C GLY A 375 -10.21 11.87 8.12
N ASP A 376 -8.88 11.78 8.30
CA ASP A 376 -8.10 12.67 9.13
C ASP A 376 -8.18 14.12 8.66
N ASP A 377 -7.93 15.06 9.60
CA ASP A 377 -7.94 16.51 9.39
C ASP A 377 -9.22 17.03 8.71
N GLY A 378 -10.36 16.36 8.99
CA GLY A 378 -11.65 16.72 8.42
C GLY A 378 -11.76 16.45 6.92
N THR A 379 -10.93 15.58 6.38
CA THR A 379 -10.93 15.22 4.95
C THR A 379 -12.28 14.64 4.53
N ILE A 380 -12.85 15.16 3.44
CA ILE A 380 -14.00 14.60 2.75
C ILE A 380 -13.71 14.56 1.25
N LEU A 381 -13.77 13.39 0.65
CA LEU A 381 -13.61 13.17 -0.79
C LEU A 381 -14.92 12.67 -1.40
N ARG A 382 -15.27 13.20 -2.56
CA ARG A 382 -16.47 12.80 -3.33
C ARG A 382 -16.10 12.31 -4.72
N THR A 383 -16.73 11.22 -5.15
CA THR A 383 -16.72 10.76 -6.54
C THR A 383 -18.14 10.62 -7.08
N THR A 384 -18.31 10.86 -8.39
CA THR A 384 -19.56 10.63 -9.14
C THR A 384 -19.33 9.78 -10.40
N ASN A 385 -18.13 9.21 -10.54
CA ASN A 385 -17.72 8.41 -11.70
C ASN A 385 -17.02 7.11 -11.28
N GLY A 386 -17.42 6.57 -10.13
CA GLY A 386 -16.94 5.31 -9.61
C GLY A 386 -15.49 5.36 -9.15
N GLY A 387 -15.01 6.54 -8.70
CA GLY A 387 -13.65 6.70 -8.21
C GLY A 387 -12.61 7.00 -9.30
N SER A 388 -13.00 7.09 -10.58
CA SER A 388 -12.07 7.52 -11.64
C SER A 388 -11.50 8.91 -11.36
N THR A 389 -12.27 9.75 -10.67
CA THR A 389 -11.79 10.99 -10.03
C THR A 389 -12.45 11.19 -8.68
N TRP A 390 -11.66 11.70 -7.74
CA TRP A 390 -12.11 12.13 -6.42
C TRP A 390 -11.90 13.62 -6.28
N VAL A 391 -12.85 14.31 -5.67
CA VAL A 391 -12.83 15.76 -5.46
C VAL A 391 -12.93 16.06 -3.98
N ASN A 392 -12.03 16.91 -3.47
CA ASN A 392 -12.04 17.36 -2.09
C ASN A 392 -13.23 18.26 -1.83
N GLN A 393 -13.94 18.02 -0.73
CA GLN A 393 -15.05 18.85 -0.25
C GLN A 393 -14.65 19.57 1.05
N THR A 394 -15.16 20.77 1.26
CA THR A 394 -14.88 21.55 2.47
C THR A 394 -15.77 21.08 3.61
N SER A 395 -15.20 20.42 4.60
CA SER A 395 -15.91 19.95 5.80
C SER A 395 -16.21 21.06 6.82
N GLY A 396 -15.37 22.10 6.85
CA GLY A 396 -15.44 23.18 7.86
C GLY A 396 -14.84 22.78 9.22
N THR A 397 -14.18 21.63 9.34
CA THR A 397 -13.52 21.16 10.57
C THR A 397 -12.14 20.59 10.26
N ILE A 398 -11.28 20.53 11.29
CA ILE A 398 -10.01 19.79 11.29
C ILE A 398 -10.12 18.50 12.12
N ASN A 399 -11.31 18.21 12.69
CA ASN A 399 -11.51 17.00 13.48
C ASN A 399 -11.54 15.78 12.55
N THR A 400 -10.88 14.71 12.94
CA THR A 400 -10.95 13.44 12.22
C THR A 400 -12.39 12.94 12.12
N LEU A 401 -12.81 12.60 10.91
CA LEU A 401 -14.11 12.02 10.61
C LEU A 401 -13.97 10.50 10.50
N LEU A 402 -14.67 9.75 11.37
CA LEU A 402 -14.50 8.32 11.61
C LEU A 402 -15.59 7.46 10.97
N GLY A 403 -16.74 8.07 10.63
CA GLY A 403 -17.86 7.37 10.03
C GLY A 403 -18.63 8.23 9.05
N VAL A 404 -19.14 7.63 7.97
CA VAL A 404 -19.98 8.30 6.99
C VAL A 404 -21.12 7.40 6.51
N SER A 405 -22.32 7.99 6.36
CA SER A 405 -23.50 7.29 5.84
C SER A 405 -24.25 8.18 4.86
N PHE A 406 -24.39 7.72 3.63
CA PHE A 406 -25.23 8.33 2.59
C PHE A 406 -26.40 7.41 2.28
N ILE A 407 -27.61 7.97 2.20
CA ILE A 407 -28.83 7.24 1.83
C ILE A 407 -29.15 7.39 0.34
N ASP A 408 -28.70 8.47 -0.26
CA ASP A 408 -28.82 8.79 -1.69
C ASP A 408 -27.68 9.73 -2.12
N ALA A 409 -27.67 10.17 -3.36
CA ALA A 409 -26.62 11.03 -3.92
C ALA A 409 -26.48 12.38 -3.20
N ASN A 410 -27.51 12.85 -2.48
CA ASN A 410 -27.54 14.18 -1.90
C ASN A 410 -27.47 14.19 -0.37
N ASN A 411 -28.09 13.19 0.27
CA ASN A 411 -28.26 13.17 1.72
C ASN A 411 -27.22 12.31 2.42
N GLY A 412 -26.32 12.93 3.18
CA GLY A 412 -25.24 12.28 3.89
C GLY A 412 -24.96 12.86 5.27
N THR A 413 -24.43 12.04 6.17
CA THR A 413 -23.98 12.42 7.51
C THR A 413 -22.60 11.85 7.76
N ALA A 414 -21.67 12.67 8.26
CA ALA A 414 -20.36 12.24 8.73
C ALA A 414 -20.26 12.50 10.24
N VAL A 415 -19.60 11.58 10.96
CA VAL A 415 -19.36 11.67 12.40
C VAL A 415 -17.89 11.50 12.71
N GLY A 416 -17.42 12.01 13.86
CA GLY A 416 -16.00 11.93 14.20
C GLY A 416 -15.69 12.27 15.65
N VAL A 417 -14.41 12.58 15.88
CA VAL A 417 -13.89 12.90 17.20
C VAL A 417 -14.54 14.14 17.78
N LEU A 418 -14.51 14.27 19.12
CA LEU A 418 -15.03 15.40 19.88
C LEU A 418 -16.52 15.66 19.59
N GLY A 419 -17.31 14.60 19.38
CA GLY A 419 -18.75 14.70 19.13
C GLY A 419 -19.11 15.36 17.80
N THR A 420 -18.19 15.40 16.85
CA THR A 420 -18.41 16.03 15.54
C THR A 420 -19.50 15.29 14.77
N ILE A 421 -20.51 16.03 14.30
CA ILE A 421 -21.52 15.57 13.34
C ILE A 421 -21.66 16.62 12.25
N LEU A 422 -21.53 16.22 10.99
CA LEU A 422 -21.75 17.05 9.81
C LEU A 422 -22.84 16.45 8.95
N ARG A 423 -23.75 17.29 8.43
CA ARG A 423 -24.85 16.88 7.54
C ARG A 423 -24.76 17.61 6.21
N THR A 424 -25.02 16.89 5.13
CA THR A 424 -25.25 17.45 3.79
C THR A 424 -26.59 16.99 3.24
N THR A 425 -27.23 17.85 2.44
CA THR A 425 -28.45 17.57 1.68
C THR A 425 -28.31 17.94 0.19
N ASP A 426 -27.06 18.26 -0.23
CA ASP A 426 -26.73 18.72 -1.58
C ASP A 426 -25.51 17.97 -2.18
N GLY A 427 -25.30 16.73 -1.71
CA GLY A 427 -24.20 15.88 -2.19
C GLY A 427 -22.82 16.32 -1.73
N GLY A 428 -22.75 17.09 -0.61
CA GLY A 428 -21.51 17.56 -0.02
C GLY A 428 -21.00 18.88 -0.61
N ASN A 429 -21.78 19.57 -1.45
CA ASN A 429 -21.44 20.95 -1.82
C ASN A 429 -21.39 21.86 -0.60
N SER A 430 -22.20 21.54 0.43
CA SER A 430 -22.14 22.14 1.75
C SER A 430 -22.27 21.07 2.85
N TRP A 431 -21.48 21.21 3.91
CA TRP A 431 -21.55 20.40 5.12
C TRP A 431 -21.88 21.30 6.30
N VAL A 432 -22.98 20.98 7.00
CA VAL A 432 -23.52 21.79 8.10
C VAL A 432 -23.28 21.06 9.43
N PRO A 433 -22.56 21.67 10.39
CA PRO A 433 -22.39 21.09 11.72
C PRO A 433 -23.72 20.91 12.43
N GLN A 434 -23.90 19.77 13.12
CA GLN A 434 -25.03 19.47 13.98
C GLN A 434 -24.59 19.36 15.44
N VAL A 435 -25.51 19.66 16.38
CA VAL A 435 -25.22 19.56 17.80
C VAL A 435 -25.47 18.13 18.27
N SER A 436 -24.41 17.40 18.56
CA SER A 436 -24.46 16.01 19.06
C SER A 436 -24.90 15.90 20.53
N GLY A 437 -24.66 16.95 21.31
CA GLY A 437 -24.88 16.93 22.77
C GLY A 437 -23.77 16.25 23.56
N THR A 438 -22.67 15.84 22.94
CA THR A 438 -21.50 15.22 23.58
C THR A 438 -20.20 15.82 23.03
N VAL A 439 -19.10 15.58 23.78
CA VAL A 439 -17.72 15.83 23.34
C VAL A 439 -16.97 14.51 23.14
N ASP A 440 -17.66 13.39 23.25
CA ASP A 440 -17.08 12.05 23.10
C ASP A 440 -17.01 11.66 21.62
N ASP A 441 -16.09 10.73 21.30
CA ASP A 441 -15.86 10.32 19.92
C ASP A 441 -17.00 9.45 19.39
N LEU A 442 -17.45 9.74 18.17
CA LEU A 442 -18.44 9.00 17.41
C LEU A 442 -17.76 8.23 16.29
N TRP A 443 -17.77 6.88 16.35
CA TRP A 443 -16.99 6.02 15.45
C TRP A 443 -17.77 5.41 14.30
N GLY A 444 -19.09 5.35 14.41
CA GLY A 444 -19.93 4.79 13.37
C GLY A 444 -21.26 5.52 13.26
N VAL A 445 -21.81 5.55 12.06
CA VAL A 445 -23.12 6.17 11.78
C VAL A 445 -23.88 5.36 10.74
N SER A 446 -25.19 5.22 10.91
CA SER A 446 -26.10 4.55 9.97
C SER A 446 -27.39 5.34 9.86
N PHE A 447 -27.75 5.76 8.65
CA PHE A 447 -29.03 6.36 8.31
C PHE A 447 -29.82 5.41 7.41
N THR A 448 -31.12 5.30 7.65
CA THR A 448 -32.04 4.48 6.84
C THR A 448 -32.88 5.30 5.89
N ASP A 449 -33.10 6.56 6.23
CA ASP A 449 -33.79 7.57 5.43
C ASP A 449 -33.33 8.99 5.83
N ALA A 450 -33.92 10.04 5.25
CA ALA A 450 -33.50 11.41 5.49
C ALA A 450 -33.63 11.86 6.96
N ASN A 451 -34.47 11.19 7.77
CA ASN A 451 -34.79 11.59 9.13
C ASN A 451 -34.19 10.65 10.19
N ASN A 452 -34.13 9.34 9.90
CA ASN A 452 -33.79 8.34 10.90
C ASN A 452 -32.31 7.96 10.82
N GLY A 453 -31.54 8.29 11.88
CA GLY A 453 -30.12 8.01 11.99
C GLY A 453 -29.67 7.62 13.38
N THR A 454 -28.64 6.78 13.46
CA THR A 454 -28.00 6.35 14.71
C THR A 454 -26.49 6.53 14.58
N ALA A 455 -25.87 7.18 15.57
CA ALA A 455 -24.42 7.26 15.72
C ALA A 455 -23.97 6.49 16.97
N VAL A 456 -22.81 5.85 16.92
CA VAL A 456 -22.25 5.07 18.04
C VAL A 456 -20.83 5.50 18.36
N GLY A 457 -20.44 5.31 19.63
CA GLY A 457 -19.13 5.71 20.10
C GLY A 457 -18.88 5.25 21.53
N PHE A 458 -18.11 6.05 22.28
CA PHE A 458 -17.74 5.73 23.65
C PHE A 458 -17.74 6.98 24.51
N ASP A 459 -18.46 6.93 25.63
CA ASP A 459 -18.46 7.98 26.66
C ASP A 459 -17.27 7.72 27.61
N PHE A 460 -16.24 8.57 27.49
CA PHE A 460 -15.02 8.48 28.30
C PHE A 460 -15.23 8.84 29.77
N ASN A 461 -16.31 9.57 30.10
CA ASN A 461 -16.59 9.96 31.49
C ASN A 461 -17.27 8.85 32.27
N THR A 462 -18.22 8.15 31.64
CA THR A 462 -18.95 7.04 32.26
C THR A 462 -18.34 5.67 31.98
N VAL A 463 -17.39 5.61 31.05
CA VAL A 463 -16.75 4.36 30.55
C VAL A 463 -17.80 3.40 30.00
N THR A 464 -18.75 3.92 29.23
CA THR A 464 -19.86 3.15 28.64
C THR A 464 -19.96 3.38 27.14
N GLY A 465 -20.55 2.42 26.43
CA GLY A 465 -20.89 2.58 25.02
C GLY A 465 -21.91 3.72 24.83
N LEU A 466 -21.66 4.57 23.83
CA LEU A 466 -22.53 5.71 23.48
C LEU A 466 -23.38 5.37 22.26
N ILE A 467 -24.68 5.63 22.35
CA ILE A 467 -25.61 5.57 21.21
C ILE A 467 -26.39 6.88 21.16
N LEU A 468 -26.33 7.56 20.05
CA LEU A 468 -27.14 8.75 19.76
C LEU A 468 -28.12 8.42 18.63
N ARG A 469 -29.39 8.83 18.80
CA ARG A 469 -30.47 8.64 17.83
C ARG A 469 -31.05 9.97 17.38
N THR A 470 -31.31 10.10 16.08
CA THR A 470 -32.14 11.17 15.50
C THR A 470 -33.32 10.61 14.73
N THR A 471 -34.45 11.30 14.72
CA THR A 471 -35.65 11.03 13.93
C THR A 471 -36.12 12.26 13.15
N ASP A 472 -35.28 13.31 13.10
CA ASP A 472 -35.56 14.61 12.49
C ASP A 472 -34.41 15.09 11.58
N GLY A 473 -33.62 14.14 11.06
CA GLY A 473 -32.51 14.40 10.15
C GLY A 473 -31.30 15.05 10.83
N GLY A 474 -31.18 14.87 12.15
CA GLY A 474 -30.08 15.40 12.96
C GLY A 474 -30.31 16.80 13.49
N SER A 475 -31.52 17.37 13.36
CA SER A 475 -31.88 18.60 14.04
C SER A 475 -31.79 18.43 15.57
N SER A 476 -32.03 17.21 16.06
CA SER A 476 -31.76 16.79 17.43
C SER A 476 -31.15 15.39 17.47
N TRP A 477 -30.23 15.18 18.41
CA TRP A 477 -29.64 13.87 18.73
C TRP A 477 -29.90 13.55 20.20
N ILE A 478 -30.44 12.35 20.45
CA ILE A 478 -30.85 11.91 21.78
C ILE A 478 -30.03 10.67 22.16
N SER A 479 -29.36 10.73 23.33
CA SER A 479 -28.64 9.60 23.89
C SER A 479 -29.63 8.50 24.30
N GLN A 480 -29.31 7.25 23.89
CA GLN A 480 -30.09 6.05 24.23
C GLN A 480 -29.36 5.20 25.27
N SER A 481 -30.11 4.70 26.26
CA SER A 481 -29.58 3.73 27.21
C SER A 481 -29.36 2.39 26.54
N ASN A 482 -28.16 1.81 26.67
CA ASN A 482 -27.79 0.58 25.98
C ASN A 482 -27.18 -0.50 26.89
N GLY A 483 -26.73 -0.16 28.10
CA GLY A 483 -26.16 -1.09 29.08
C GLY A 483 -24.77 -1.65 28.74
N ALA A 484 -24.10 -1.12 27.70
CA ALA A 484 -22.77 -1.55 27.31
C ALA A 484 -21.69 -0.87 28.15
N PHE A 485 -20.76 -1.64 28.70
CA PHE A 485 -19.57 -1.18 29.43
C PHE A 485 -18.30 -1.28 28.55
N SER A 486 -18.47 -1.29 27.23
CA SER A 486 -17.40 -1.35 26.23
C SER A 486 -17.67 -0.37 25.10
N PRO A 487 -16.64 0.09 24.40
CA PRO A 487 -16.79 0.91 23.22
C PRO A 487 -17.71 0.27 22.18
N LEU A 488 -18.60 1.08 21.58
CA LEU A 488 -19.44 0.68 20.45
C LEU A 488 -18.85 1.29 19.16
N VAL A 489 -18.46 0.44 18.21
CA VAL A 489 -17.64 0.85 17.06
C VAL A 489 -18.40 0.78 15.76
N GLY A 490 -19.17 -0.27 15.54
CA GLY A 490 -19.91 -0.51 14.30
C GLY A 490 -21.42 -0.46 14.50
N VAL A 491 -22.14 0.09 13.51
CA VAL A 491 -23.59 0.17 13.51
C VAL A 491 -24.15 -0.11 12.12
N SER A 492 -25.25 -0.87 12.04
CA SER A 492 -25.99 -1.16 10.82
C SER A 492 -27.49 -1.20 11.09
N PHE A 493 -28.25 -0.36 10.44
CA PHE A 493 -29.71 -0.37 10.46
C PHE A 493 -30.25 -0.76 9.10
N THR A 494 -31.25 -1.63 9.06
CA THR A 494 -31.94 -2.08 7.84
C THR A 494 -33.20 -1.27 7.57
N ASP A 495 -33.81 -0.73 8.60
CA ASP A 495 -34.95 0.21 8.57
C ASP A 495 -34.95 1.09 9.85
N ALA A 496 -35.93 1.97 10.00
CA ALA A 496 -36.01 2.91 11.12
C ALA A 496 -36.07 2.23 12.51
N ASN A 497 -36.45 0.93 12.57
CA ASN A 497 -36.67 0.20 13.81
C ASN A 497 -35.63 -0.87 14.08
N ILE A 498 -35.12 -1.53 13.04
CA ILE A 498 -34.27 -2.70 13.17
C ILE A 498 -32.79 -2.34 12.99
N GLY A 499 -32.00 -2.48 14.05
CA GLY A 499 -30.59 -2.14 14.04
C GLY A 499 -29.72 -3.02 14.91
N THR A 500 -28.43 -3.11 14.55
CA THR A 500 -27.42 -3.85 15.30
C THR A 500 -26.19 -2.98 15.51
N VAL A 501 -25.63 -3.03 16.71
CA VAL A 501 -24.38 -2.36 17.10
C VAL A 501 -23.39 -3.42 17.56
N VAL A 502 -22.12 -3.23 17.24
CA VAL A 502 -21.02 -4.10 17.67
C VAL A 502 -19.89 -3.29 18.29
N GLY A 503 -19.08 -3.95 19.12
CA GLY A 503 -17.99 -3.25 19.81
C GLY A 503 -17.00 -4.14 20.53
N GLY A 504 -16.30 -3.53 21.49
CA GLY A 504 -15.25 -4.17 22.28
C GLY A 504 -15.72 -5.41 23.05
N ALA A 505 -14.79 -6.33 23.29
CA ALA A 505 -15.03 -7.59 23.99
C ALA A 505 -16.18 -8.44 23.40
N GLY A 506 -16.33 -8.39 22.07
CA GLY A 506 -17.32 -9.18 21.34
C GLY A 506 -18.77 -8.76 21.57
N ILE A 507 -19.03 -7.53 22.04
CA ILE A 507 -20.39 -7.08 22.33
C ILE A 507 -21.20 -6.94 21.03
N ILE A 508 -22.42 -7.44 21.06
CA ILE A 508 -23.45 -7.24 20.02
C ILE A 508 -24.76 -6.83 20.71
N LEU A 509 -25.32 -5.71 20.29
CA LEU A 509 -26.63 -5.25 20.75
C LEU A 509 -27.59 -5.14 19.56
N ARG A 510 -28.83 -5.59 19.74
CA ARG A 510 -29.89 -5.54 18.73
C ARG A 510 -31.08 -4.72 19.22
N THR A 511 -31.63 -3.92 18.32
CA THR A 511 -32.94 -3.26 18.54
C THR A 511 -33.92 -3.65 17.42
N THR A 512 -35.22 -3.67 17.75
CA THR A 512 -36.33 -3.84 16.81
C THR A 512 -37.40 -2.76 16.98
N ASP A 513 -37.09 -1.71 17.75
CA ASP A 513 -38.01 -0.63 18.11
C ASP A 513 -37.37 0.76 17.99
N GLY A 514 -36.36 0.89 17.09
CA GLY A 514 -35.67 2.16 16.81
C GLY A 514 -34.73 2.58 17.94
N GLY A 515 -34.26 1.63 18.76
CA GLY A 515 -33.31 1.87 19.85
C GLY A 515 -33.96 2.27 21.17
N ASN A 516 -35.30 2.18 21.29
CA ASN A 516 -35.96 2.34 22.61
C ASN A 516 -35.51 1.24 23.57
N ASN A 517 -35.23 0.02 23.04
CA ASN A 517 -34.64 -1.08 23.78
C ASN A 517 -33.48 -1.70 22.97
N TRP A 518 -32.35 -1.90 23.62
CA TRP A 518 -31.19 -2.60 23.10
C TRP A 518 -31.00 -3.93 23.82
N VAL A 519 -31.04 -5.04 23.10
CA VAL A 519 -30.99 -6.40 23.65
C VAL A 519 -29.62 -7.00 23.31
N PRO A 520 -28.82 -7.40 24.32
CA PRO A 520 -27.56 -8.11 24.11
C PRO A 520 -27.75 -9.43 23.37
N GLN A 521 -26.88 -9.73 22.42
CA GLN A 521 -26.82 -10.99 21.68
C GLN A 521 -25.52 -11.73 22.02
N ILE A 522 -25.54 -13.06 21.98
CA ILE A 522 -24.36 -13.89 22.26
C ILE A 522 -23.52 -14.00 20.98
N SER A 523 -22.36 -13.34 20.97
CA SER A 523 -21.41 -13.39 19.85
C SER A 523 -20.58 -14.68 19.80
N GLY A 524 -20.34 -15.31 20.97
CA GLY A 524 -19.46 -16.48 21.11
C GLY A 524 -17.95 -16.15 21.01
N THR A 525 -17.57 -14.86 21.10
CA THR A 525 -16.17 -14.40 21.08
C THR A 525 -15.95 -13.29 22.10
N GLU A 526 -14.70 -13.16 22.56
CA GLU A 526 -14.22 -12.00 23.34
C GLU A 526 -13.40 -11.01 22.48
N SER A 527 -13.20 -11.34 21.18
CA SER A 527 -12.51 -10.46 20.25
C SER A 527 -13.35 -9.21 19.98
N ASP A 528 -12.67 -8.05 19.90
CA ASP A 528 -13.34 -6.80 19.52
C ASP A 528 -13.94 -6.92 18.12
N LEU A 529 -15.20 -6.53 17.99
CA LEU A 529 -15.92 -6.44 16.73
C LEU A 529 -15.94 -4.98 16.27
N LEU A 530 -15.41 -4.72 15.07
CA LEU A 530 -15.18 -3.36 14.60
C LEU A 530 -16.24 -2.89 13.62
N ARG A 531 -16.84 -3.80 12.86
CA ARG A 531 -17.90 -3.45 11.88
C ARG A 531 -18.93 -4.56 11.76
N VAL A 532 -20.13 -4.14 11.37
CA VAL A 532 -21.27 -4.99 11.12
C VAL A 532 -21.99 -4.50 9.86
N SER A 533 -22.42 -5.43 9.01
CA SER A 533 -23.18 -5.17 7.79
C SER A 533 -24.38 -6.10 7.75
N PHE A 534 -25.57 -5.53 7.68
CA PHE A 534 -26.83 -6.26 7.46
C PHE A 534 -27.38 -5.92 6.07
N THR A 535 -27.79 -6.93 5.31
CA THR A 535 -28.45 -6.76 4.02
C THR A 535 -29.98 -6.71 4.15
N ASP A 536 -30.49 -7.32 5.20
CA ASP A 536 -31.91 -7.35 5.57
C ASP A 536 -32.05 -7.62 7.07
N ALA A 537 -33.26 -7.74 7.60
CA ALA A 537 -33.52 -7.95 9.01
C ALA A 537 -32.87 -9.23 9.59
N ASN A 538 -32.54 -10.22 8.76
CA ASN A 538 -32.07 -11.54 9.20
C ASN A 538 -30.58 -11.78 8.89
N ASN A 539 -30.09 -11.28 7.75
CA ASN A 539 -28.75 -11.59 7.25
C ASN A 539 -27.74 -10.51 7.64
N GLY A 540 -26.83 -10.87 8.55
CA GLY A 540 -25.80 -9.98 9.07
C GLY A 540 -24.43 -10.63 9.21
N THR A 541 -23.37 -9.82 9.03
CA THR A 541 -21.97 -10.22 9.22
C THR A 541 -21.26 -9.19 10.06
N ALA A 542 -20.54 -9.63 11.11
CA ALA A 542 -19.67 -8.79 11.93
C ALA A 542 -18.22 -9.24 11.77
N VAL A 543 -17.28 -8.27 11.74
CA VAL A 543 -15.85 -8.54 11.61
C VAL A 543 -15.04 -7.81 12.67
N GLY A 544 -13.83 -8.31 12.96
CA GLY A 544 -13.01 -7.72 14.02
C GLY A 544 -11.60 -8.27 14.13
N GLN A 545 -11.06 -8.21 15.35
CA GLN A 545 -9.69 -8.62 15.68
C GLN A 545 -9.42 -10.08 15.33
N SER A 546 -8.13 -10.38 15.06
CA SER A 546 -7.63 -11.74 14.80
C SER A 546 -8.37 -12.49 13.69
N GLY A 547 -8.79 -11.77 12.64
CA GLY A 547 -9.49 -12.33 11.50
C GLY A 547 -10.91 -12.82 11.82
N THR A 548 -11.51 -12.37 12.93
CA THR A 548 -12.85 -12.78 13.35
C THR A 548 -13.90 -12.38 12.32
N ILE A 549 -14.71 -13.34 11.88
CA ILE A 549 -15.93 -13.12 11.09
C ILE A 549 -17.07 -13.91 11.76
N LEU A 550 -18.14 -13.21 12.11
CA LEU A 550 -19.37 -13.80 12.63
C LEU A 550 -20.50 -13.59 11.62
N ARG A 551 -21.30 -14.61 11.38
CA ARG A 551 -22.47 -14.57 10.48
C ARG A 551 -23.74 -14.94 11.23
N THR A 552 -24.81 -14.21 10.95
CA THR A 552 -26.19 -14.57 11.32
C THR A 552 -27.09 -14.59 10.10
N THR A 553 -28.10 -15.47 10.12
CA THR A 553 -29.19 -15.57 9.12
C THR A 553 -30.56 -15.54 9.77
N ASP A 554 -30.62 -15.25 11.07
CA ASP A 554 -31.85 -15.24 11.90
C ASP A 554 -31.96 -13.97 12.76
N GLY A 555 -31.39 -12.87 12.26
CA GLY A 555 -31.43 -11.55 12.92
C GLY A 555 -30.60 -11.49 14.20
N GLY A 556 -29.59 -12.35 14.32
CA GLY A 556 -28.66 -12.38 15.45
C GLY A 556 -29.13 -13.23 16.63
N SER A 557 -30.20 -14.04 16.45
CA SER A 557 -30.56 -15.05 17.44
C SER A 557 -29.42 -16.05 17.62
N HIS A 558 -28.69 -16.33 16.55
CA HIS A 558 -27.44 -17.11 16.55
C HIS A 558 -26.39 -16.41 15.69
N TRP A 559 -25.18 -16.28 16.23
CA TRP A 559 -23.99 -15.85 15.52
C TRP A 559 -23.03 -17.02 15.38
N VAL A 560 -22.57 -17.28 14.15
CA VAL A 560 -21.71 -18.41 13.82
C VAL A 560 -20.36 -17.89 13.34
N LEU A 561 -19.27 -18.36 13.99
CA LEU A 561 -17.90 -18.04 13.61
C LEU A 561 -17.58 -18.69 12.26
N GLN A 562 -17.07 -17.91 11.33
CA GLN A 562 -16.64 -18.34 10.00
C GLN A 562 -15.12 -18.36 9.89
N GLN A 563 -14.59 -19.20 9.00
CA GLN A 563 -13.15 -19.27 8.71
C GLN A 563 -12.79 -18.19 7.70
N SER A 564 -12.17 -17.10 8.15
CA SER A 564 -11.75 -15.99 7.30
C SER A 564 -10.55 -16.30 6.39
N GLY A 565 -9.72 -17.29 6.76
CA GLY A 565 -8.46 -17.59 6.07
C GLY A 565 -7.33 -16.62 6.41
N THR A 566 -7.51 -15.72 7.40
CA THR A 566 -6.50 -14.77 7.88
C THR A 566 -6.52 -14.67 9.39
N THR A 567 -5.41 -14.24 9.98
CA THR A 567 -5.30 -13.83 11.39
C THR A 567 -5.20 -12.32 11.56
N GLU A 568 -5.15 -11.59 10.43
CA GLU A 568 -5.06 -10.14 10.45
C GLU A 568 -6.36 -9.50 10.91
N LEU A 569 -6.24 -8.30 11.50
CA LEU A 569 -7.40 -7.48 11.87
C LEU A 569 -8.28 -7.24 10.64
N LEU A 570 -9.59 -7.48 10.76
CA LEU A 570 -10.59 -7.08 9.77
C LEU A 570 -11.33 -5.84 10.28
N ALA A 571 -11.08 -4.70 9.64
CA ALA A 571 -11.55 -3.39 10.07
C ALA A 571 -12.86 -2.98 9.41
N GLY A 572 -13.16 -3.49 8.21
CA GLY A 572 -14.32 -3.15 7.42
C GLY A 572 -15.00 -4.35 6.79
N VAL A 573 -16.33 -4.32 6.65
CA VAL A 573 -17.11 -5.33 5.92
C VAL A 573 -18.27 -4.68 5.20
N SER A 574 -18.55 -5.16 3.99
CA SER A 574 -19.68 -4.73 3.17
C SER A 574 -20.26 -5.92 2.42
N PHE A 575 -21.56 -6.09 2.50
CA PHE A 575 -22.32 -7.06 1.72
C PHE A 575 -23.26 -6.33 0.76
N THR A 576 -23.32 -6.77 -0.50
CA THR A 576 -24.24 -6.24 -1.51
C THR A 576 -25.58 -6.99 -1.52
N ASP A 577 -25.55 -8.25 -1.09
CA ASP A 577 -26.70 -9.14 -0.93
C ASP A 577 -26.36 -10.23 0.11
N ALA A 578 -27.22 -11.22 0.28
CA ALA A 578 -27.01 -12.28 1.28
C ALA A 578 -25.76 -13.14 1.03
N ASP A 579 -25.30 -13.24 -0.22
CA ASP A 579 -24.24 -14.15 -0.65
C ASP A 579 -22.90 -13.46 -0.90
N HIS A 580 -22.90 -12.21 -1.38
CA HIS A 580 -21.69 -11.50 -1.84
C HIS A 580 -21.20 -10.48 -0.82
N GLY A 581 -20.03 -10.72 -0.28
CA GLY A 581 -19.41 -9.83 0.71
C GLY A 581 -17.89 -9.70 0.56
N ILE A 582 -17.38 -8.57 1.03
CA ILE A 582 -15.94 -8.26 1.10
C ILE A 582 -15.64 -7.77 2.50
N ALA A 583 -14.55 -8.27 3.10
CA ALA A 583 -13.98 -7.70 4.31
C ALA A 583 -12.53 -7.29 4.06
N VAL A 584 -12.12 -6.17 4.68
CA VAL A 584 -10.79 -5.56 4.51
C VAL A 584 -10.16 -5.26 5.87
N GLY A 585 -8.82 -5.14 5.89
CA GLY A 585 -8.16 -4.91 7.16
C GLY A 585 -6.66 -4.63 7.09
N ALA A 586 -5.97 -4.97 8.17
CA ALA A 586 -4.55 -4.70 8.35
C ALA A 586 -3.70 -5.34 7.25
N LEU A 587 -2.53 -4.71 6.97
CA LEU A 587 -1.54 -5.15 6.00
C LEU A 587 -2.13 -5.40 4.59
N GLY A 588 -3.12 -4.58 4.21
CA GLY A 588 -3.77 -4.69 2.91
C GLY A 588 -4.62 -5.95 2.73
N THR A 589 -5.02 -6.59 3.83
CA THR A 589 -5.85 -7.81 3.80
C THR A 589 -7.19 -7.53 3.13
N ILE A 590 -7.55 -8.37 2.16
CA ILE A 590 -8.88 -8.40 1.55
C ILE A 590 -9.33 -9.86 1.47
N VAL A 591 -10.50 -10.15 2.03
CA VAL A 591 -11.15 -11.46 1.89
C VAL A 591 -12.55 -11.28 1.29
N ARG A 592 -12.94 -12.16 0.38
CA ARG A 592 -14.22 -12.10 -0.32
C ARG A 592 -14.98 -13.41 -0.22
N THR A 593 -16.30 -13.30 -0.12
CA THR A 593 -17.23 -14.43 -0.21
C THR A 593 -18.23 -14.23 -1.35
N THR A 594 -18.76 -15.35 -1.90
CA THR A 594 -19.84 -15.39 -2.89
C THR A 594 -20.89 -16.45 -2.52
N ASP A 595 -20.84 -16.94 -1.28
CA ASP A 595 -21.69 -18.02 -0.77
C ASP A 595 -22.15 -17.74 0.68
N GLY A 596 -22.35 -16.45 0.98
CA GLY A 596 -22.82 -16.00 2.29
C GLY A 596 -21.81 -16.23 3.42
N GLY A 597 -20.52 -16.36 3.09
CA GLY A 597 -19.44 -16.58 4.04
C GLY A 597 -19.19 -18.04 4.38
N SER A 598 -19.81 -18.98 3.68
CA SER A 598 -19.46 -20.41 3.82
C SER A 598 -18.00 -20.65 3.44
N THR A 599 -17.50 -19.85 2.46
CA THR A 599 -16.09 -19.76 2.10
C THR A 599 -15.65 -18.31 1.96
N TRP A 600 -14.45 -17.99 2.46
CA TRP A 600 -13.78 -16.71 2.26
C TRP A 600 -12.47 -16.94 1.51
N VAL A 601 -12.24 -16.16 0.46
CA VAL A 601 -11.07 -16.24 -0.40
C VAL A 601 -10.25 -14.97 -0.30
N ASN A 602 -8.95 -15.10 -0.05
CA ASN A 602 -8.02 -13.97 -0.05
C ASN A 602 -7.87 -13.40 -1.46
N GLU A 603 -8.03 -12.09 -1.61
CA GLU A 603 -7.72 -11.33 -2.83
C GLU A 603 -6.46 -10.47 -2.60
N THR A 604 -5.62 -10.34 -3.63
CA THR A 604 -4.41 -9.51 -3.55
C THR A 604 -4.78 -8.05 -3.72
N SER A 605 -4.54 -7.23 -2.69
CA SER A 605 -4.75 -5.78 -2.73
C SER A 605 -3.67 -5.02 -3.51
N GLY A 606 -2.46 -5.59 -3.58
CA GLY A 606 -1.27 -4.92 -4.12
C GLY A 606 -0.68 -3.86 -3.19
N THR A 607 -1.07 -3.83 -1.93
CA THR A 607 -0.54 -2.91 -0.90
C THR A 607 -0.35 -3.63 0.44
N SER A 608 0.50 -3.07 1.30
CA SER A 608 0.58 -3.41 2.72
C SER A 608 -0.01 -2.32 3.61
N TYR A 609 -0.62 -1.29 3.05
CA TYR A 609 -1.33 -0.29 3.83
C TYR A 609 -2.57 -0.90 4.46
N ASP A 610 -2.84 -0.51 5.70
CA ASP A 610 -4.04 -0.91 6.39
C ASP A 610 -5.26 -0.34 5.67
N LEU A 611 -6.24 -1.20 5.41
CA LEU A 611 -7.51 -0.82 4.81
C LEU A 611 -8.55 -0.69 5.91
N SER A 612 -9.05 0.53 6.12
CA SER A 612 -9.97 0.87 7.21
C SER A 612 -11.40 0.42 6.90
N ARG A 613 -11.84 0.60 5.65
CA ARG A 613 -13.24 0.34 5.24
C ARG A 613 -13.36 -0.12 3.80
N VAL A 614 -14.51 -0.75 3.55
CA VAL A 614 -14.96 -1.12 2.20
C VAL A 614 -16.43 -0.81 2.03
N SER A 615 -16.81 -0.30 0.87
CA SER A 615 -18.20 -0.11 0.44
C SER A 615 -18.33 -0.53 -1.02
N LEU A 616 -19.26 -1.43 -1.31
CA LEU A 616 -19.41 -2.10 -2.61
C LEU A 616 -18.07 -2.73 -3.07
N SER A 617 -17.39 -2.10 -4.02
CA SER A 617 -16.12 -2.56 -4.61
C SER A 617 -14.95 -1.60 -4.37
N THR A 618 -15.09 -0.65 -3.43
CA THR A 618 -14.08 0.36 -3.12
C THR A 618 -13.63 0.21 -1.67
N ALA A 619 -12.32 0.08 -1.46
CA ALA A 619 -11.69 0.06 -0.14
C ALA A 619 -10.87 1.34 0.06
N VAL A 620 -10.87 1.86 1.28
CA VAL A 620 -10.10 3.05 1.68
C VAL A 620 -9.25 2.75 2.91
N GLY A 621 -8.18 3.52 3.14
CA GLY A 621 -7.32 3.29 4.28
C GLY A 621 -6.20 4.30 4.48
N TYR A 622 -5.16 3.84 5.18
CA TYR A 622 -4.01 4.61 5.61
C TYR A 622 -3.32 5.35 4.46
N GLY A 623 -2.85 6.58 4.75
CA GLY A 623 -2.12 7.40 3.78
C GLY A 623 -2.93 7.80 2.55
N GLY A 624 -4.26 7.89 2.69
CA GLY A 624 -5.17 8.26 1.60
C GLY A 624 -5.40 7.13 0.60
N ALA A 625 -5.05 5.88 0.91
CA ALA A 625 -5.24 4.77 -0.01
C ALA A 625 -6.70 4.62 -0.45
N ILE A 626 -6.93 4.57 -1.74
CA ILE A 626 -8.21 4.21 -2.35
C ILE A 626 -7.95 3.12 -3.40
N LEU A 627 -8.53 1.95 -3.19
CA LEU A 627 -8.46 0.81 -4.10
C LEU A 627 -9.87 0.49 -4.63
N ARG A 628 -9.98 0.15 -5.90
CA ARG A 628 -11.22 -0.30 -6.51
C ARG A 628 -11.04 -1.68 -7.14
N ARG A 629 -12.02 -2.55 -6.96
CA ARG A 629 -12.09 -3.87 -7.59
C ARG A 629 -12.69 -3.74 -8.98
N GLU A 630 -11.95 -4.13 -10.01
CA GLU A 630 -12.40 -4.14 -11.40
C GLU A 630 -12.44 -5.56 -11.97
N LEU A 631 -13.43 -5.82 -12.83
CA LEU A 631 -13.51 -7.06 -13.60
C LEU A 631 -12.67 -6.92 -14.88
N VAL A 632 -11.74 -7.84 -15.10
CA VAL A 632 -11.06 -7.95 -16.40
C VAL A 632 -12.05 -8.50 -17.40
N LEU A 633 -12.60 -7.62 -18.24
CA LEU A 633 -13.35 -8.05 -19.42
C LEU A 633 -12.35 -8.70 -20.38
N ARG A 634 -12.42 -10.02 -20.55
CA ARG A 634 -11.69 -10.67 -21.66
C ARG A 634 -12.10 -9.99 -22.95
N PRO A 635 -11.15 -9.57 -23.80
CA PRO A 635 -11.50 -9.15 -25.15
C PRO A 635 -12.29 -10.29 -25.79
N THR A 636 -13.48 -9.99 -26.28
CA THR A 636 -14.30 -10.94 -27.06
C THR A 636 -13.40 -11.53 -28.13
N PRO A 637 -13.28 -12.87 -28.25
CA PRO A 637 -12.50 -13.47 -29.32
C PRO A 637 -12.98 -12.90 -30.63
N THR A 638 -12.11 -12.28 -31.40
CA THR A 638 -12.43 -11.85 -32.77
C THR A 638 -13.02 -13.06 -33.50
N PRO A 639 -14.22 -12.93 -34.11
CA PRO A 639 -14.80 -14.03 -34.85
C PRO A 639 -13.76 -14.52 -35.86
N ARG A 640 -13.48 -15.84 -35.83
CA ARG A 640 -12.59 -16.45 -36.83
C ARG A 640 -13.16 -16.11 -38.21
N PRO A 641 -12.36 -15.63 -39.16
CA PRO A 641 -12.81 -15.42 -40.53
C PRO A 641 -13.44 -16.71 -41.03
N VAL A 642 -14.67 -16.62 -41.45
CA VAL A 642 -15.38 -17.73 -42.10
C VAL A 642 -14.57 -18.08 -43.35
N PRO A 643 -14.09 -19.33 -43.53
CA PRO A 643 -13.40 -19.73 -44.76
C PRO A 643 -14.29 -19.46 -45.95
N THR A 644 -13.80 -18.67 -46.90
CA THR A 644 -14.49 -18.51 -48.20
C THR A 644 -14.67 -19.87 -48.86
N PRO A 645 -15.88 -20.21 -49.32
CA PRO A 645 -16.12 -21.47 -50.02
C PRO A 645 -15.23 -21.57 -51.24
N ARG A 646 -14.49 -22.67 -51.37
CA ARG A 646 -13.72 -22.96 -52.62
C ARG A 646 -14.69 -23.01 -53.81
N PRO A 647 -14.34 -22.38 -54.96
CA PRO A 647 -15.12 -22.51 -56.19
C PRO A 647 -15.22 -23.99 -56.59
N ARG A 648 -16.43 -24.43 -56.93
CA ARG A 648 -16.67 -25.79 -57.50
C ARG A 648 -15.89 -25.90 -58.83
N PRO A 649 -15.23 -27.04 -59.06
CA PRO A 649 -14.67 -27.29 -60.39
C PRO A 649 -15.80 -27.39 -61.43
N THR A 650 -15.61 -26.69 -62.54
CA THR A 650 -16.46 -26.83 -63.72
C THR A 650 -16.28 -28.21 -64.33
N PRO A 651 -17.38 -28.94 -64.74
CA PRO A 651 -17.25 -30.21 -65.42
C PRO A 651 -16.62 -30.04 -66.81
N PRO A 652 -15.83 -31.00 -67.30
CA PRO A 652 -15.24 -30.94 -68.64
C PRO A 652 -16.33 -31.09 -69.69
N ARG A 653 -16.15 -30.32 -70.79
CA ARG A 653 -16.93 -30.46 -72.05
C ARG A 653 -16.52 -31.69 -72.82
#